data_576971614456b84c2227045feb2c4563
#
_entry.id   576971614456b84c2227045feb2c4563
#
_cell.length_a   1.000
_cell.length_b   1.000
_cell.length_c   1.000
_cell.angle_alpha   90.00
_cell.angle_beta   90.00
_cell.angle_gamma   90.00
#
_symmetry.space_group_name_H-M   'P 1'
#
loop_
_entity.id
_entity.type
_entity.pdbx_description
1 polymer ?
#
loop_
_entity_poly.entity_id
_entity_poly.type
_entity_poly.pdbx_seq_one_letter_code
_entity_poly.pdbx_strand_id
1 'polypeptide(L)'
;MEAFASFHHLEILDLSENSFVGSIPSTIQGLSSLRVLSFAENSLNGSLSDDGFCESQNLQELDLSNNMLHGSLPQCFDSLTSLKLLDISSNQFSGILPPSLIANLTSLEYIDFSHNIFEGSFSFSYFCNLTKLEVVRFRSDNDRFEVETEEAIDWIPKFQLKVLALSNSNMNFHKGHLVPGSDNDIFEVETEEPIDWIPMFQLKILELSNCNMKMPKGRIIPGFLLHQHNLRQVDMSHNSLEGQLPNWLIRNNSNLEVLILRDNLFGGMPLHMNANMKWLDVSQNHMIGTIPYDIPKFFPNISILNLSMNALSGVIPSSVGELSKLWVLDLSENALSGEVPKGLFTNTSKLGFLKLSNNKLHGQILAGNLSWSTLQWVYLDSNHFTGQIGIKSKQKFESLTLLDISNNFFTGLIPDWLTNMSSLSELVVRNNSLEGRFPCGAAFFSFLDISQNSFSGPIPSCSNLQYMEHLHLGSNRFTGSIPNFFRNLTNVLTLDIGNNLSGRIPKFLGELSNLRILLLRKNNFNGFIPRQLCQLSNMSFIDLSANSFSGSIPSCLHNITGPSDLVFLKRSKSLYSYDSSYHYESIIWGLRTIFLGGEALGIQDEVQYTTKSLFLRYKGGILDYMTGLDLSNNKLTGEIPEEVGFLTQLRALNLSHNQLIGLIPVSFSNLAKIESLDLSSNGLTNTIPSELIKLTSLSIFNVSHNSLSGRLPEMKSQFGTFTEESYEGNPLLCGPPLEKKCTTNPQVTNPSAEEDHEKWYDIDMTYFYGSSSSTCFVFLLGFVAILYTNPRWRRRWLDWNVFMNHKGSQC
;
A
#
# COMPACT_ATOMS: atom_id res chain seq x y z
N MET A 1 -20.95 -36.77 3.27
CA MET A 1 -19.70 -37.36 3.82
C MET A 1 -19.95 -38.66 4.61
N GLU A 2 -20.97 -38.71 5.49
CA GLU A 2 -21.32 -39.96 6.23
C GLU A 2 -21.53 -41.19 5.36
N ALA A 3 -21.95 -41.02 4.09
CA ALA A 3 -22.16 -42.13 3.16
C ALA A 3 -20.87 -42.88 2.75
N PHE A 4 -19.70 -42.23 2.90
CA PHE A 4 -18.42 -42.87 2.53
C PHE A 4 -17.88 -43.79 3.62
N ALA A 5 -18.29 -43.63 4.87
CA ALA A 5 -17.82 -44.44 6.00
C ALA A 5 -17.97 -45.94 5.83
N SER A 6 -18.85 -46.41 4.92
CA SER A 6 -19.06 -47.81 4.60
C SER A 6 -18.06 -48.42 3.59
N PHE A 7 -17.19 -47.58 2.98
CA PHE A 7 -16.21 -48.02 1.98
C PHE A 7 -14.88 -48.45 2.59
N HIS A 8 -14.85 -49.49 3.37
CA HIS A 8 -13.66 -49.94 4.13
C HIS A 8 -12.47 -50.30 3.25
N HIS A 9 -12.64 -50.51 1.95
CA HIS A 9 -11.56 -50.79 0.99
C HIS A 9 -11.14 -49.57 0.16
N LEU A 10 -11.65 -48.38 0.49
CA LEU A 10 -11.29 -47.18 -0.23
C LEU A 10 -9.84 -46.78 0.15
N GLU A 11 -8.97 -46.74 -0.87
CA GLU A 11 -7.56 -46.34 -0.70
C GLU A 11 -7.34 -44.86 -1.01
N ILE A 12 -8.09 -44.27 -1.91
CA ILE A 12 -7.94 -42.88 -2.37
C ILE A 12 -9.29 -42.17 -2.29
N LEU A 13 -9.37 -41.12 -1.56
CA LEU A 13 -10.51 -40.20 -1.53
C LEU A 13 -10.02 -38.78 -1.82
N ASP A 14 -10.26 -38.38 -3.05
CA ASP A 14 -9.98 -37.02 -3.51
C ASP A 14 -11.31 -36.28 -3.74
N LEU A 15 -11.54 -35.23 -2.94
CA LEU A 15 -12.71 -34.34 -3.00
C LEU A 15 -12.28 -32.88 -3.20
N SER A 16 -11.06 -32.65 -3.67
CA SER A 16 -10.51 -31.33 -3.94
C SER A 16 -11.29 -30.56 -5.00
N GLU A 17 -11.06 -29.26 -5.06
CA GLU A 17 -11.67 -28.32 -6.04
C GLU A 17 -13.21 -28.41 -6.10
N ASN A 18 -13.86 -28.41 -4.94
CA ASN A 18 -15.31 -28.43 -4.80
C ASN A 18 -15.83 -27.25 -3.94
N SER A 19 -17.10 -27.29 -3.59
CA SER A 19 -17.74 -26.27 -2.74
C SER A 19 -18.26 -26.88 -1.43
N PHE A 20 -17.57 -27.86 -0.86
CA PHE A 20 -17.95 -28.44 0.42
C PHE A 20 -17.82 -27.43 1.55
N VAL A 21 -18.83 -27.42 2.43
CA VAL A 21 -18.92 -26.56 3.61
C VAL A 21 -19.12 -27.38 4.89
N GLY A 22 -18.84 -26.80 6.03
CA GLY A 22 -18.96 -27.45 7.33
C GLY A 22 -17.67 -28.14 7.76
N SER A 23 -17.74 -28.93 8.83
CA SER A 23 -16.58 -29.63 9.40
C SER A 23 -16.31 -30.97 8.71
N ILE A 24 -15.05 -31.42 8.80
CA ILE A 24 -14.67 -32.78 8.40
C ILE A 24 -15.25 -33.75 9.46
N PRO A 25 -16.10 -34.71 9.08
CA PRO A 25 -16.75 -35.58 10.04
C PRO A 25 -15.82 -36.66 10.57
N SER A 26 -15.98 -37.01 11.85
CA SER A 26 -15.20 -38.08 12.50
C SER A 26 -15.39 -39.46 11.88
N THR A 27 -16.47 -39.67 11.11
CA THR A 27 -16.74 -40.92 10.38
C THR A 27 -15.66 -41.30 9.36
N ILE A 28 -14.71 -40.42 9.02
CA ILE A 28 -13.53 -40.72 8.19
C ILE A 28 -12.70 -41.83 8.79
N GLN A 29 -12.66 -41.99 10.12
CA GLN A 29 -11.98 -43.10 10.80
C GLN A 29 -12.44 -44.48 10.31
N GLY A 30 -13.64 -44.64 9.79
CA GLY A 30 -14.16 -45.88 9.22
C GLY A 30 -13.43 -46.34 7.95
N LEU A 31 -12.63 -45.46 7.32
CA LEU A 31 -11.89 -45.74 6.09
C LEU A 31 -10.48 -46.31 6.40
N SER A 32 -10.40 -47.48 7.00
CA SER A 32 -9.15 -48.07 7.50
C SER A 32 -8.11 -48.40 6.43
N SER A 33 -8.50 -48.50 5.17
CA SER A 33 -7.60 -48.74 4.03
C SER A 33 -7.09 -47.45 3.36
N LEU A 34 -7.49 -46.25 3.86
CA LEU A 34 -7.21 -44.98 3.19
C LEU A 34 -5.72 -44.67 3.20
N ARG A 35 -5.20 -44.32 2.02
CA ARG A 35 -3.80 -43.94 1.79
C ARG A 35 -3.68 -42.49 1.34
N VAL A 36 -4.67 -42.00 0.59
CA VAL A 36 -4.69 -40.60 0.10
C VAL A 36 -6.02 -39.97 0.47
N LEU A 37 -5.95 -38.84 1.11
CA LEU A 37 -7.10 -38.02 1.47
C LEU A 37 -6.85 -36.57 1.07
N SER A 38 -7.64 -36.05 0.14
CA SER A 38 -7.62 -34.66 -0.24
C SER A 38 -8.98 -34.00 -0.09
N PHE A 39 -8.99 -32.84 0.60
CA PHE A 39 -10.10 -31.90 0.65
C PHE A 39 -9.67 -30.51 0.21
N ALA A 40 -8.57 -30.39 -0.48
CA ALA A 40 -8.01 -29.12 -0.90
C ALA A 40 -9.02 -28.26 -1.67
N GLU A 41 -8.88 -26.94 -1.60
CA GLU A 41 -9.70 -26.02 -2.38
C GLU A 41 -11.22 -26.19 -2.18
N ASN A 42 -11.68 -26.11 -0.94
CA ASN A 42 -13.08 -26.14 -0.55
C ASN A 42 -13.42 -24.97 0.40
N SER A 43 -14.60 -25.00 1.00
CA SER A 43 -15.04 -24.03 2.01
C SER A 43 -15.28 -24.70 3.36
N LEU A 44 -14.50 -25.72 3.68
CA LEU A 44 -14.62 -26.45 4.95
C LEU A 44 -14.19 -25.56 6.12
N ASN A 45 -14.96 -25.62 7.21
CA ASN A 45 -14.68 -24.90 8.45
C ASN A 45 -14.76 -25.84 9.65
N GLY A 46 -14.37 -25.35 10.81
CA GLY A 46 -14.34 -26.14 12.04
C GLY A 46 -12.92 -26.60 12.39
N SER A 47 -12.80 -27.23 13.57
CA SER A 47 -11.53 -27.80 14.02
C SER A 47 -11.41 -29.28 13.64
N LEU A 48 -10.19 -29.76 13.55
CA LEU A 48 -9.93 -31.20 13.42
C LEU A 48 -10.12 -31.87 14.78
N SER A 49 -10.91 -32.94 14.82
CA SER A 49 -11.08 -33.71 16.05
C SER A 49 -10.00 -34.78 16.21
N ASP A 50 -9.58 -35.02 17.45
CA ASP A 50 -8.60 -36.07 17.75
C ASP A 50 -9.10 -37.46 17.30
N ASP A 51 -10.40 -37.70 17.32
CA ASP A 51 -11.01 -39.00 17.05
C ASP A 51 -11.11 -39.35 15.54
N GLY A 52 -10.87 -38.39 14.62
CA GLY A 52 -11.17 -38.64 13.18
C GLY A 52 -10.00 -39.16 12.36
N PHE A 53 -8.79 -38.69 12.59
CA PHE A 53 -7.62 -39.01 11.74
C PHE A 53 -6.66 -40.01 12.36
N CYS A 54 -6.68 -40.19 13.68
CA CYS A 54 -5.68 -40.89 14.44
C CYS A 54 -5.65 -42.42 14.19
N GLU A 55 -6.74 -42.98 13.68
CA GLU A 55 -6.83 -44.40 13.39
C GLU A 55 -6.37 -44.76 11.98
N SER A 56 -6.17 -43.77 11.11
CA SER A 56 -5.76 -43.97 9.71
C SER A 56 -4.24 -44.14 9.55
N GLN A 57 -3.66 -45.15 10.21
CA GLN A 57 -2.21 -45.40 10.21
C GLN A 57 -1.61 -45.73 8.81
N ASN A 58 -2.44 -46.05 7.84
CA ASN A 58 -2.03 -46.29 6.46
C ASN A 58 -1.99 -45.02 5.59
N LEU A 59 -2.39 -43.87 6.15
CA LEU A 59 -2.45 -42.63 5.40
C LEU A 59 -1.05 -42.15 4.99
N GLN A 60 -0.86 -41.97 3.68
CA GLN A 60 0.41 -41.53 3.08
C GLN A 60 0.33 -40.06 2.63
N GLU A 61 -0.84 -39.59 2.22
CA GLU A 61 -1.04 -38.24 1.73
C GLU A 61 -2.26 -37.63 2.38
N LEU A 62 -2.09 -36.47 3.01
CA LEU A 62 -3.15 -35.66 3.60
C LEU A 62 -3.04 -34.24 3.09
N ASP A 63 -4.02 -33.82 2.30
CA ASP A 63 -4.12 -32.48 1.77
C ASP A 63 -5.43 -31.82 2.19
N LEU A 64 -5.35 -30.82 3.05
CA LEU A 64 -6.45 -30.01 3.57
C LEU A 64 -6.33 -28.54 3.15
N SER A 65 -5.43 -28.24 2.22
CA SER A 65 -5.06 -26.88 1.84
C SER A 65 -6.26 -26.05 1.31
N ASN A 66 -6.14 -24.74 1.36
CA ASN A 66 -7.15 -23.82 0.84
C ASN A 66 -8.58 -24.08 1.37
N ASN A 67 -8.75 -23.95 2.69
CA ASN A 67 -10.04 -24.07 3.38
C ASN A 67 -10.18 -22.99 4.49
N MET A 68 -11.17 -23.10 5.35
CA MET A 68 -11.37 -22.24 6.51
C MET A 68 -11.25 -23.03 7.83
N LEU A 69 -10.48 -24.11 7.84
CA LEU A 69 -10.25 -24.94 9.01
C LEU A 69 -9.46 -24.16 10.07
N HIS A 70 -9.81 -24.34 11.36
CA HIS A 70 -9.24 -23.56 12.45
C HIS A 70 -8.94 -24.40 13.71
N GLY A 71 -8.34 -23.79 14.73
CA GLY A 71 -7.94 -24.44 15.96
C GLY A 71 -6.53 -25.03 15.91
N SER A 72 -6.14 -25.79 16.94
CA SER A 72 -4.85 -26.46 16.99
C SER A 72 -4.84 -27.77 16.22
N LEU A 73 -3.65 -28.21 15.79
CA LEU A 73 -3.51 -29.53 15.20
C LEU A 73 -3.68 -30.61 16.26
N PRO A 74 -4.36 -31.75 15.93
CA PRO A 74 -4.51 -32.88 16.82
C PRO A 74 -3.18 -33.48 17.23
N GLN A 75 -3.00 -33.81 18.51
CA GLN A 75 -1.74 -34.39 18.99
C GLN A 75 -1.45 -35.75 18.36
N CYS A 76 -2.47 -36.51 18.05
CA CYS A 76 -2.35 -37.84 17.46
C CYS A 76 -1.79 -37.85 16.03
N PHE A 77 -1.60 -36.72 15.38
CA PHE A 77 -0.91 -36.66 14.07
C PHE A 77 0.50 -37.24 14.15
N ASP A 78 1.15 -37.23 15.33
CA ASP A 78 2.43 -37.86 15.58
C ASP A 78 2.44 -39.36 15.40
N SER A 79 1.27 -40.02 15.40
CA SER A 79 1.12 -41.46 15.12
C SER A 79 1.02 -41.82 13.64
N LEU A 80 0.83 -40.85 12.74
CA LEU A 80 0.70 -41.04 11.29
C LEU A 80 2.06 -41.31 10.60
N THR A 81 2.82 -42.29 11.08
CA THR A 81 4.21 -42.54 10.67
C THR A 81 4.37 -42.95 9.19
N SER A 82 3.28 -43.36 8.50
CA SER A 82 3.26 -43.66 7.08
C SER A 82 3.13 -42.42 6.18
N LEU A 83 2.85 -41.25 6.78
CA LEU A 83 2.57 -40.03 6.04
C LEU A 83 3.82 -39.54 5.31
N LYS A 84 3.66 -39.26 4.01
CA LYS A 84 4.67 -38.74 3.09
C LYS A 84 4.42 -37.31 2.73
N LEU A 85 3.15 -36.90 2.59
CA LEU A 85 2.72 -35.58 2.26
C LEU A 85 1.72 -35.08 3.30
N LEU A 86 2.02 -33.89 3.87
CA LEU A 86 1.13 -33.17 4.76
C LEU A 86 1.02 -31.72 4.28
N ASP A 87 -0.09 -31.38 3.70
CA ASP A 87 -0.43 -30.02 3.29
C ASP A 87 -1.69 -29.54 4.03
N ILE A 88 -1.50 -28.54 4.89
CA ILE A 88 -2.59 -27.86 5.60
C ILE A 88 -2.54 -26.35 5.34
N SER A 89 -1.86 -25.96 4.28
CA SER A 89 -1.64 -24.55 3.93
C SER A 89 -2.95 -23.80 3.66
N SER A 90 -2.89 -22.47 3.77
CA SER A 90 -4.05 -21.60 3.49
C SER A 90 -5.32 -21.98 4.26
N ASN A 91 -5.18 -21.98 5.58
CA ASN A 91 -6.26 -22.23 6.55
C ASN A 91 -6.19 -21.21 7.72
N GLN A 92 -6.87 -21.48 8.80
CA GLN A 92 -6.87 -20.67 10.02
C GLN A 92 -6.38 -21.49 11.23
N PHE A 93 -5.50 -22.48 11.03
CA PHE A 93 -4.90 -23.22 12.12
C PHE A 93 -4.07 -22.31 13.01
N SER A 94 -4.12 -22.55 14.33
CA SER A 94 -3.52 -21.69 15.35
C SER A 94 -2.85 -22.49 16.46
N GLY A 95 -2.23 -21.79 17.41
CA GLY A 95 -1.54 -22.40 18.53
C GLY A 95 -0.09 -22.77 18.23
N ILE A 96 0.54 -23.50 19.14
CA ILE A 96 1.96 -23.89 19.06
C ILE A 96 2.05 -25.25 18.36
N LEU A 97 3.02 -25.37 17.45
CA LEU A 97 3.33 -26.65 16.80
C LEU A 97 4.07 -27.57 17.77
N PRO A 98 3.49 -28.74 18.14
CA PRO A 98 4.17 -29.63 19.07
C PRO A 98 5.41 -30.25 18.44
N PRO A 99 6.58 -30.28 19.12
CA PRO A 99 7.81 -30.90 18.61
C PRO A 99 7.63 -32.37 18.19
N SER A 100 6.88 -33.14 18.97
CA SER A 100 6.63 -34.56 18.74
C SER A 100 5.85 -34.82 17.46
N LEU A 101 4.94 -33.90 17.10
CA LEU A 101 4.09 -34.03 15.92
C LEU A 101 4.93 -34.25 14.64
N ILE A 102 6.02 -33.49 14.49
CA ILE A 102 6.85 -33.53 13.30
C ILE A 102 7.93 -34.59 13.43
N ALA A 103 8.59 -34.67 14.58
CA ALA A 103 9.74 -35.57 14.79
C ALA A 103 9.42 -37.06 14.56
N ASN A 104 8.16 -37.45 14.75
CA ASN A 104 7.72 -38.84 14.62
C ASN A 104 7.29 -39.24 13.20
N LEU A 105 7.05 -38.27 12.30
CA LEU A 105 6.61 -38.53 10.92
C LEU A 105 7.77 -38.97 9.99
N THR A 106 8.42 -40.07 10.31
CA THR A 106 9.70 -40.49 9.71
C THR A 106 9.64 -40.83 8.20
N SER A 107 8.44 -41.00 7.64
CA SER A 107 8.20 -41.20 6.19
C SER A 107 7.99 -39.89 5.41
N LEU A 108 7.94 -38.74 6.09
CA LEU A 108 7.56 -37.47 5.50
C LEU A 108 8.58 -37.01 4.44
N GLU A 109 8.06 -36.67 3.27
CA GLU A 109 8.78 -36.16 2.11
C GLU A 109 8.43 -34.68 1.85
N TYR A 110 7.18 -34.28 2.16
CA TYR A 110 6.63 -32.95 1.92
C TYR A 110 5.81 -32.46 3.11
N ILE A 111 6.06 -31.23 3.54
CA ILE A 111 5.29 -30.52 4.56
C ILE A 111 5.06 -29.07 4.15
N ASP A 112 3.76 -28.64 4.17
CA ASP A 112 3.38 -27.26 3.95
C ASP A 112 2.36 -26.78 5.01
N PHE A 113 2.79 -25.83 5.83
CA PHE A 113 1.98 -25.20 6.88
C PHE A 113 1.76 -23.71 6.61
N SER A 114 2.03 -23.27 5.39
CA SER A 114 1.99 -21.87 4.99
C SER A 114 0.59 -21.27 5.11
N HIS A 115 0.52 -19.95 5.30
CA HIS A 115 -0.74 -19.23 5.39
C HIS A 115 -1.70 -19.76 6.46
N ASN A 116 -1.17 -19.91 7.67
CA ASN A 116 -1.88 -20.19 8.89
C ASN A 116 -1.48 -19.18 9.99
N ILE A 117 -2.12 -19.23 11.14
CA ILE A 117 -1.90 -18.30 12.24
C ILE A 117 -1.22 -18.98 13.45
N PHE A 118 -0.28 -19.89 13.18
CA PHE A 118 0.54 -20.52 14.23
C PHE A 118 1.35 -19.49 15.01
N GLU A 119 1.67 -19.78 16.26
CA GLU A 119 2.45 -18.94 17.16
C GLU A 119 3.50 -19.77 17.94
N GLY A 120 4.40 -19.07 18.66
CA GLY A 120 5.47 -19.71 19.43
C GLY A 120 6.72 -19.98 18.60
N SER A 121 7.65 -20.76 19.16
CA SER A 121 8.93 -21.09 18.51
C SER A 121 8.92 -22.50 17.91
N PHE A 122 9.61 -22.63 16.79
CA PHE A 122 9.81 -23.88 16.07
C PHE A 122 11.29 -24.09 15.81
N SER A 123 11.85 -25.22 16.25
CA SER A 123 13.26 -25.54 15.99
C SER A 123 13.45 -26.47 14.81
N PHE A 124 14.44 -26.17 13.97
CA PHE A 124 14.85 -27.03 12.85
C PHE A 124 15.29 -28.44 13.30
N SER A 125 15.69 -28.59 14.57
CA SER A 125 16.07 -29.87 15.15
C SER A 125 14.95 -30.91 15.12
N TYR A 126 13.69 -30.48 15.05
CA TYR A 126 12.54 -31.40 14.96
C TYR A 126 12.54 -32.24 13.68
N PHE A 127 13.26 -31.83 12.66
CA PHE A 127 13.43 -32.56 11.41
C PHE A 127 14.58 -33.56 11.41
N CYS A 128 15.37 -33.64 12.48
CA CYS A 128 16.64 -34.38 12.50
C CYS A 128 16.53 -35.87 12.06
N ASN A 129 15.38 -36.49 12.32
CA ASN A 129 15.12 -37.89 11.98
C ASN A 129 14.39 -38.09 10.65
N LEU A 130 14.00 -37.03 9.97
CA LEU A 130 13.19 -37.11 8.73
C LEU A 130 14.10 -37.25 7.50
N THR A 131 14.70 -38.43 7.33
CA THR A 131 15.72 -38.68 6.28
C THR A 131 15.22 -38.52 4.85
N LYS A 132 13.88 -38.54 4.64
CA LYS A 132 13.23 -38.44 3.32
C LYS A 132 12.70 -37.06 3.00
N LEU A 133 12.75 -36.12 3.96
CA LEU A 133 12.18 -34.82 3.83
C LEU A 133 12.88 -34.00 2.73
N GLU A 134 12.10 -33.60 1.73
CA GLU A 134 12.57 -32.85 0.57
C GLU A 134 12.01 -31.44 0.50
N VAL A 135 10.78 -31.22 1.02
CA VAL A 135 10.08 -29.93 0.94
C VAL A 135 9.59 -29.51 2.31
N VAL A 136 9.98 -28.30 2.71
CA VAL A 136 9.52 -27.64 3.93
C VAL A 136 9.02 -26.25 3.57
N ARG A 137 7.74 -25.99 3.87
CA ARG A 137 7.11 -24.69 3.70
C ARG A 137 6.38 -24.26 4.96
N PHE A 138 6.79 -23.11 5.52
CA PHE A 138 6.19 -22.43 6.66
C PHE A 138 6.14 -20.95 6.35
N ARG A 139 4.98 -20.45 6.00
CA ARG A 139 4.71 -19.02 5.89
C ARG A 139 3.64 -18.67 6.89
N SER A 140 4.00 -18.06 8.00
CA SER A 140 3.05 -17.64 9.02
C SER A 140 2.38 -16.31 8.63
N ASP A 141 1.07 -16.22 8.83
CA ASP A 141 0.34 -14.96 8.77
C ASP A 141 0.27 -14.28 10.17
N ASN A 142 1.03 -14.79 11.14
CA ASN A 142 1.15 -14.28 12.51
C ASN A 142 2.60 -13.88 12.81
N ASP A 143 2.82 -12.61 13.15
CA ASP A 143 4.14 -12.05 13.50
C ASP A 143 4.76 -12.66 14.78
N ARG A 144 4.04 -13.52 15.51
CA ARG A 144 4.50 -14.18 16.73
C ARG A 144 5.15 -15.54 16.50
N PHE A 145 5.26 -15.99 15.24
CA PHE A 145 5.89 -17.25 14.93
C PHE A 145 7.40 -17.05 14.75
N GLU A 146 8.18 -17.78 15.53
CA GLU A 146 9.64 -17.70 15.51
C GLU A 146 10.25 -19.04 15.03
N VAL A 147 11.27 -18.96 14.19
CA VAL A 147 12.05 -20.13 13.77
C VAL A 147 13.42 -20.07 14.41
N GLU A 148 13.70 -21.04 15.26
CA GLU A 148 15.00 -21.21 15.90
C GLU A 148 15.92 -22.03 14.99
N THR A 149 16.98 -21.41 14.52
CA THR A 149 17.98 -22.04 13.64
C THR A 149 19.21 -22.53 14.40
N GLU A 150 19.27 -22.25 15.71
CA GLU A 150 20.40 -22.69 16.54
C GLU A 150 20.17 -24.03 17.14
N GLU A 151 21.25 -24.76 17.15
CA GLU A 151 21.23 -26.14 17.54
C GLU A 151 22.34 -26.54 18.44
N ALA A 152 22.09 -27.62 19.22
CA ALA A 152 23.09 -28.26 20.03
C ALA A 152 24.31 -28.65 19.15
N ILE A 153 25.48 -28.55 19.74
CA ILE A 153 26.80 -28.64 19.12
C ILE A 153 27.03 -29.90 18.24
N ASP A 154 26.14 -30.90 18.28
CA ASP A 154 26.31 -32.21 17.63
C ASP A 154 25.25 -32.59 16.60
N TRP A 155 24.45 -31.59 16.10
CA TRP A 155 23.37 -31.89 15.16
C TRP A 155 23.84 -31.94 13.70
N ILE A 156 23.67 -33.10 13.06
CA ILE A 156 23.89 -33.26 11.63
C ILE A 156 22.56 -33.59 10.95
N PRO A 157 22.02 -32.72 10.08
CA PRO A 157 20.76 -32.98 9.36
C PRO A 157 20.93 -34.21 8.44
N LYS A 158 19.98 -35.12 8.55
CA LYS A 158 19.95 -36.33 7.71
C LYS A 158 19.02 -36.18 6.52
N PHE A 159 18.21 -35.16 6.49
CA PHE A 159 17.26 -34.86 5.42
C PHE A 159 17.95 -34.36 4.14
N GLN A 160 17.21 -34.44 3.02
CA GLN A 160 17.71 -34.04 1.70
C GLN A 160 16.84 -32.92 1.13
N LEU A 161 16.79 -31.76 1.80
CA LEU A 161 15.96 -30.66 1.39
C LEU A 161 16.30 -30.16 -0.02
N LYS A 162 15.25 -30.00 -0.82
CA LYS A 162 15.24 -29.35 -2.14
C LYS A 162 14.54 -27.99 -2.11
N VAL A 163 13.54 -27.85 -1.22
CA VAL A 163 12.76 -26.63 -1.06
C VAL A 163 12.72 -26.25 0.40
N LEU A 164 13.10 -25.02 0.69
CA LEU A 164 13.02 -24.40 2.01
C LEU A 164 12.34 -23.04 1.87
N ALA A 165 11.13 -22.90 2.37
CA ALA A 165 10.36 -21.68 2.37
C ALA A 165 9.89 -21.35 3.79
N LEU A 166 10.43 -20.29 4.39
CA LEU A 166 10.16 -19.84 5.76
C LEU A 166 9.69 -18.39 5.83
N SER A 167 9.06 -17.91 4.79
CA SER A 167 8.66 -16.50 4.67
C SER A 167 7.72 -16.06 5.79
N ASN A 168 7.81 -14.80 6.20
CA ASN A 168 7.08 -14.19 7.32
C ASN A 168 7.33 -14.84 8.70
N SER A 169 8.47 -15.50 8.90
CA SER A 169 8.84 -16.08 10.19
C SER A 169 9.96 -15.27 10.81
N ASN A 170 9.89 -14.98 12.12
CA ASN A 170 10.99 -14.34 12.81
C ASN A 170 12.14 -15.35 12.97
N MET A 171 13.26 -15.13 12.29
CA MET A 171 14.41 -16.00 12.37
C MET A 171 15.45 -15.44 13.35
N ASN A 172 15.76 -16.18 14.40
CA ASN A 172 16.81 -15.87 15.37
C ASN A 172 18.09 -16.67 15.06
N PHE A 173 19.13 -15.96 14.62
CA PHE A 173 20.45 -16.52 14.43
C PHE A 173 21.38 -16.02 15.52
N HIS A 174 21.62 -16.77 16.61
CA HIS A 174 22.42 -16.28 17.73
C HIS A 174 23.93 -16.37 17.51
N LYS A 175 24.44 -17.30 16.69
CA LYS A 175 25.87 -17.50 16.39
C LYS A 175 26.10 -17.97 14.95
N GLY A 176 25.60 -17.25 13.97
CA GLY A 176 25.90 -17.57 12.57
C GLY A 176 27.25 -17.02 12.13
N HIS A 177 28.10 -17.82 11.55
CA HIS A 177 29.32 -17.34 10.88
C HIS A 177 28.95 -16.52 9.65
N LEU A 178 29.53 -15.33 9.58
CA LEU A 178 29.22 -14.34 8.60
C LEU A 178 30.25 -14.34 7.47
N VAL A 179 29.75 -14.20 6.26
CA VAL A 179 30.62 -13.94 5.12
C VAL A 179 30.74 -12.43 4.93
N PRO A 180 31.94 -11.84 5.05
CA PRO A 180 32.16 -10.43 4.72
C PRO A 180 31.95 -10.22 3.21
N GLY A 181 31.09 -9.26 2.86
CA GLY A 181 30.98 -8.79 1.49
C GLY A 181 32.16 -7.86 1.16
N SER A 182 33.30 -8.39 0.76
CA SER A 182 34.38 -7.59 0.19
C SER A 182 34.59 -7.95 -1.28
N ASP A 183 34.75 -6.90 -2.11
CA ASP A 183 34.98 -7.01 -3.56
C ASP A 183 36.36 -7.55 -3.94
N ASN A 184 37.17 -7.94 -2.99
CA ASN A 184 38.48 -8.51 -3.27
C ASN A 184 38.37 -10.02 -3.31
N ASP A 185 38.65 -10.58 -4.46
CA ASP A 185 38.61 -12.00 -4.84
C ASP A 185 39.51 -12.94 -4.03
N ILE A 186 40.02 -12.54 -2.88
CA ILE A 186 40.82 -13.37 -1.99
C ILE A 186 40.10 -13.48 -0.66
N PHE A 187 39.26 -14.52 -0.55
CA PHE A 187 38.77 -14.98 0.74
C PHE A 187 39.93 -15.60 1.54
N GLU A 188 40.74 -14.78 2.15
CA GLU A 188 41.44 -15.25 3.35
C GLU A 188 40.41 -15.27 4.49
N VAL A 189 39.73 -16.38 4.61
CA VAL A 189 38.97 -16.70 5.81
C VAL A 189 40.02 -16.88 6.89
N GLU A 190 40.29 -15.83 7.68
CA GLU A 190 40.95 -16.05 8.96
C GLU A 190 39.97 -16.86 9.83
N THR A 191 39.99 -18.16 9.62
CA THR A 191 39.25 -19.13 10.41
C THR A 191 40.09 -19.48 11.63
N GLU A 192 39.89 -18.75 12.73
CA GLU A 192 40.27 -19.26 14.04
C GLU A 192 39.16 -20.09 14.69
N GLU A 193 38.01 -20.29 14.05
CA GLU A 193 36.98 -21.22 14.52
C GLU A 193 36.46 -22.09 13.36
N PRO A 194 36.24 -23.39 13.57
CA PRO A 194 35.84 -24.32 12.53
C PRO A 194 34.46 -23.91 12.01
N ILE A 195 34.24 -24.00 10.71
CA ILE A 195 32.93 -23.89 10.06
C ILE A 195 32.11 -25.07 10.57
N ASP A 196 31.30 -24.88 11.59
CA ASP A 196 30.69 -25.97 12.37
C ASP A 196 29.61 -26.71 11.61
N TRP A 197 29.15 -26.23 10.40
CA TRP A 197 28.11 -26.96 9.69
C TRP A 197 28.12 -26.75 8.17
N ILE A 198 28.42 -27.79 7.42
CA ILE A 198 28.28 -27.86 5.97
C ILE A 198 26.99 -28.65 5.67
N PRO A 199 25.97 -28.04 5.04
CA PRO A 199 24.73 -28.74 4.71
C PRO A 199 25.02 -29.90 3.74
N MET A 200 24.56 -31.10 4.07
CA MET A 200 24.66 -32.26 3.19
C MET A 200 23.60 -32.31 2.11
N PHE A 201 22.68 -31.35 2.11
CA PHE A 201 21.61 -31.19 1.13
C PHE A 201 21.88 -30.04 0.16
N GLN A 202 21.26 -30.08 -1.02
CA GLN A 202 21.36 -29.06 -2.05
C GLN A 202 19.97 -28.52 -2.40
N LEU A 203 19.70 -27.29 -1.98
CA LEU A 203 18.42 -26.63 -2.26
C LEU A 203 18.30 -26.28 -3.76
N LYS A 204 17.08 -26.37 -4.24
CA LYS A 204 16.64 -25.83 -5.53
C LYS A 204 15.89 -24.52 -5.35
N ILE A 205 15.11 -24.42 -4.28
CA ILE A 205 14.27 -23.25 -3.97
C ILE A 205 14.54 -22.85 -2.52
N LEU A 206 14.82 -21.57 -2.33
CA LEU A 206 14.95 -20.91 -1.03
C LEU A 206 14.07 -19.67 -0.99
N GLU A 207 13.11 -19.62 -0.05
CA GLU A 207 12.24 -18.47 0.19
C GLU A 207 12.33 -18.08 1.67
N LEU A 208 12.96 -16.96 1.94
CA LEU A 208 13.17 -16.38 3.27
C LEU A 208 12.70 -14.91 3.28
N SER A 209 11.61 -14.59 2.61
CA SER A 209 11.12 -13.21 2.57
C SER A 209 10.48 -12.80 3.90
N ASN A 210 10.74 -11.56 4.32
CA ASN A 210 10.20 -10.97 5.55
C ASN A 210 10.44 -11.82 6.80
N CYS A 211 11.66 -12.35 6.93
CA CYS A 211 12.03 -13.21 8.06
C CYS A 211 12.66 -12.45 9.23
N ASN A 212 12.67 -11.12 9.22
CA ASN A 212 13.26 -10.28 10.26
C ASN A 212 14.59 -10.84 10.76
N MET A 213 15.47 -11.24 9.81
CA MET A 213 16.71 -11.93 10.10
C MET A 213 17.62 -11.05 10.96
N LYS A 214 17.56 -11.26 12.29
CA LYS A 214 18.38 -10.55 13.28
C LYS A 214 19.70 -11.28 13.40
N MET A 215 20.75 -10.64 12.99
CA MET A 215 22.09 -11.19 13.09
C MET A 215 22.98 -10.30 13.98
N PRO A 216 23.88 -10.77 14.88
CA PRO A 216 24.57 -10.00 15.92
C PRO A 216 25.56 -8.91 15.47
N LYS A 217 26.01 -8.83 14.26
CA LYS A 217 26.98 -7.83 13.76
C LYS A 217 26.77 -7.48 12.29
N GLY A 218 25.81 -6.61 12.00
CA GLY A 218 25.60 -6.07 10.63
C GLY A 218 25.68 -7.11 9.53
N ARG A 219 24.66 -7.58 8.84
CA ARG A 219 24.72 -8.73 8.24
C ARG A 219 24.17 -9.11 7.06
N ILE A 220 24.54 -10.02 6.54
CA ILE A 220 24.64 -10.47 5.20
C ILE A 220 23.95 -11.84 5.21
N ILE A 221 23.77 -12.49 4.20
CA ILE A 221 23.18 -13.73 3.82
C ILE A 221 23.64 -14.92 4.70
N PRO A 222 22.78 -15.85 5.06
CA PRO A 222 23.14 -17.02 5.87
C PRO A 222 24.31 -17.82 5.28
N GLY A 223 25.34 -18.14 6.11
CA GLY A 223 26.59 -18.76 5.68
C GLY A 223 26.42 -20.13 5.00
N PHE A 224 25.40 -20.91 5.33
CA PHE A 224 25.14 -22.21 4.70
C PHE A 224 24.90 -22.14 3.20
N LEU A 225 24.49 -20.95 2.69
CA LEU A 225 24.26 -20.73 1.27
C LEU A 225 25.53 -20.73 0.43
N LEU A 226 26.69 -20.52 1.02
CA LEU A 226 27.98 -20.67 0.33
C LEU A 226 28.19 -22.07 -0.24
N HIS A 227 27.59 -23.06 0.39
CA HIS A 227 27.72 -24.47 0.02
C HIS A 227 26.57 -24.96 -0.87
N GLN A 228 25.68 -24.09 -1.29
CA GLN A 228 24.58 -24.39 -2.22
C GLN A 228 25.03 -24.11 -3.65
N HIS A 229 24.91 -25.12 -4.53
CA HIS A 229 25.34 -25.02 -5.93
C HIS A 229 24.22 -25.38 -6.92
N ASN A 230 23.03 -25.74 -6.42
CA ASN A 230 21.89 -26.20 -7.24
C ASN A 230 20.67 -25.28 -7.17
N LEU A 231 20.81 -24.08 -6.58
CA LEU A 231 19.71 -23.13 -6.47
C LEU A 231 19.20 -22.69 -7.84
N ARG A 232 17.89 -22.71 -7.99
CA ARG A 232 17.15 -22.19 -9.16
C ARG A 232 16.35 -20.97 -8.82
N GLN A 233 15.84 -20.89 -7.57
CA GLN A 233 15.09 -19.76 -7.07
C GLN A 233 15.58 -19.36 -5.70
N VAL A 234 15.79 -18.07 -5.51
CA VAL A 234 16.11 -17.45 -4.21
C VAL A 234 15.26 -16.21 -4.04
N ASP A 235 14.49 -16.18 -2.96
CA ASP A 235 13.78 -15.00 -2.48
C ASP A 235 14.19 -14.69 -1.04
N MET A 236 14.86 -13.56 -0.83
CA MET A 236 15.23 -13.03 0.48
C MET A 236 14.77 -11.57 0.61
N SER A 237 13.64 -11.24 0.01
CA SER A 237 13.07 -9.89 0.06
C SER A 237 12.63 -9.49 1.48
N HIS A 238 12.52 -8.18 1.73
CA HIS A 238 11.99 -7.61 2.98
C HIS A 238 12.75 -8.01 4.27
N ASN A 239 14.09 -8.04 4.24
CA ASN A 239 14.89 -8.53 5.37
C ASN A 239 15.88 -7.54 6.00
N SER A 240 15.98 -6.34 5.50
CA SER A 240 17.00 -5.37 5.95
C SER A 240 18.45 -5.91 5.85
N LEU A 241 18.71 -6.82 4.90
CA LEU A 241 20.06 -7.31 4.61
C LEU A 241 20.93 -6.19 4.04
N GLU A 242 22.17 -6.08 4.48
CA GLU A 242 23.09 -5.01 4.08
C GLU A 242 24.39 -5.52 3.46
N GLY A 243 25.13 -4.65 2.78
CA GLY A 243 26.40 -4.96 2.15
C GLY A 243 26.32 -4.98 0.62
N GLN A 244 27.28 -5.63 -0.02
CA GLN A 244 27.28 -5.79 -1.48
C GLN A 244 26.37 -6.94 -1.90
N LEU A 245 25.80 -6.83 -3.10
CA LEU A 245 25.05 -7.96 -3.67
C LEU A 245 25.95 -9.22 -3.75
N PRO A 246 25.40 -10.39 -3.41
CA PRO A 246 26.18 -11.61 -3.32
C PRO A 246 26.50 -12.20 -4.70
N ASN A 247 27.48 -11.65 -5.40
CA ASN A 247 27.92 -12.16 -6.69
C ASN A 247 28.34 -13.64 -6.66
N TRP A 248 28.86 -14.11 -5.52
CA TRP A 248 29.16 -15.51 -5.30
C TRP A 248 27.93 -16.42 -5.38
N LEU A 249 26.76 -15.96 -4.95
CA LEU A 249 25.51 -16.72 -5.04
C LEU A 249 25.14 -17.00 -6.50
N ILE A 250 25.29 -15.99 -7.37
CA ILE A 250 25.06 -16.12 -8.82
C ILE A 250 26.14 -17.01 -9.43
N ARG A 251 27.42 -16.81 -9.07
CA ARG A 251 28.56 -17.56 -9.61
C ARG A 251 28.49 -19.04 -9.25
N ASN A 252 28.13 -19.35 -7.98
CA ASN A 252 28.09 -20.72 -7.51
C ASN A 252 26.86 -21.50 -8.01
N ASN A 253 25.80 -20.80 -8.43
CA ASN A 253 24.54 -21.39 -8.86
C ASN A 253 24.25 -21.08 -10.33
N SER A 254 24.96 -21.76 -11.26
CA SER A 254 24.79 -21.57 -12.70
C SER A 254 23.36 -21.79 -13.21
N ASN A 255 22.55 -22.57 -12.50
CA ASN A 255 21.16 -22.87 -12.80
C ASN A 255 20.17 -21.88 -12.18
N LEU A 256 20.64 -20.79 -11.56
CA LEU A 256 19.77 -19.81 -10.92
C LEU A 256 18.93 -19.06 -11.97
N GLU A 257 17.63 -19.19 -11.86
CA GLU A 257 16.65 -18.61 -12.79
C GLU A 257 15.93 -17.41 -12.19
N VAL A 258 15.71 -17.39 -10.88
CA VAL A 258 14.97 -16.36 -10.17
C VAL A 258 15.77 -15.89 -8.96
N LEU A 259 16.04 -14.59 -8.88
CA LEU A 259 16.69 -13.94 -7.75
C LEU A 259 15.90 -12.70 -7.34
N ILE A 260 15.29 -12.75 -6.14
CA ILE A 260 14.49 -11.67 -5.57
C ILE A 260 15.15 -11.23 -4.27
N LEU A 261 15.68 -10.01 -4.26
CA LEU A 261 16.33 -9.37 -3.12
C LEU A 261 15.71 -8.01 -2.81
N ARG A 262 14.47 -7.80 -3.23
CA ARG A 262 13.70 -6.57 -3.05
C ARG A 262 13.63 -6.17 -1.57
N ASP A 263 13.57 -4.84 -1.31
CA ASP A 263 13.38 -4.25 0.02
C ASP A 263 14.41 -4.75 1.04
N ASN A 264 15.66 -4.44 0.73
CA ASN A 264 16.83 -4.68 1.55
C ASN A 264 17.75 -3.44 1.56
N LEU A 265 18.95 -3.55 2.06
CA LEU A 265 19.93 -2.46 2.15
C LEU A 265 21.18 -2.74 1.31
N PHE A 266 21.04 -3.55 0.27
CA PHE A 266 22.16 -3.91 -0.59
C PHE A 266 22.66 -2.72 -1.42
N GLY A 267 24.01 -2.59 -1.50
CA GLY A 267 24.69 -1.72 -2.47
C GLY A 267 25.28 -2.52 -3.64
N GLY A 268 25.67 -1.81 -4.70
CA GLY A 268 26.31 -2.39 -5.88
C GLY A 268 25.39 -3.22 -6.80
N MET A 269 25.82 -3.39 -8.04
CA MET A 269 25.09 -4.16 -9.06
C MET A 269 25.61 -5.61 -9.13
N PRO A 270 24.74 -6.60 -9.42
CA PRO A 270 25.21 -7.96 -9.69
C PRO A 270 25.94 -7.99 -11.04
N LEU A 271 27.25 -8.23 -11.01
CA LEU A 271 28.13 -8.17 -12.19
C LEU A 271 28.60 -9.55 -12.65
N HIS A 272 27.92 -10.62 -12.31
CA HIS A 272 28.34 -11.97 -12.69
C HIS A 272 27.43 -12.59 -13.74
N MET A 273 28.06 -13.24 -14.74
CA MET A 273 27.32 -13.87 -15.83
C MET A 273 26.51 -15.07 -15.37
N ASN A 274 25.19 -15.06 -15.67
CA ASN A 274 24.31 -16.21 -15.52
C ASN A 274 23.32 -16.27 -16.69
N ALA A 275 23.57 -17.19 -17.63
CA ALA A 275 22.77 -17.35 -18.83
C ALA A 275 21.36 -17.92 -18.55
N ASN A 276 21.14 -18.52 -17.38
CA ASN A 276 19.84 -19.09 -17.00
C ASN A 276 18.91 -18.11 -16.27
N MET A 277 19.44 -16.94 -15.83
CA MET A 277 18.65 -15.94 -15.14
C MET A 277 17.48 -15.45 -16.00
N LYS A 278 16.27 -15.59 -15.49
CA LYS A 278 15.01 -15.16 -16.11
C LYS A 278 14.36 -13.99 -15.36
N TRP A 279 14.54 -13.93 -14.05
CA TRP A 279 13.98 -12.90 -13.20
C TRP A 279 15.03 -12.40 -12.21
N LEU A 280 15.30 -11.11 -12.25
CA LEU A 280 16.13 -10.39 -11.30
C LEU A 280 15.33 -9.22 -10.74
N ASP A 281 15.03 -9.25 -9.43
CA ASP A 281 14.42 -8.16 -8.69
C ASP A 281 15.32 -7.73 -7.53
N VAL A 282 15.93 -6.59 -7.67
CA VAL A 282 16.76 -5.94 -6.64
C VAL A 282 16.21 -4.54 -6.32
N SER A 283 14.91 -4.36 -6.53
CA SER A 283 14.22 -3.10 -6.25
C SER A 283 14.24 -2.75 -4.76
N GLN A 284 14.04 -1.47 -4.46
CA GLN A 284 13.98 -0.95 -3.10
C GLN A 284 15.22 -1.34 -2.28
N ASN A 285 16.39 -0.94 -2.80
CA ASN A 285 17.68 -1.16 -2.17
C ASN A 285 18.50 0.15 -2.15
N HIS A 286 19.76 0.08 -1.81
CA HIS A 286 20.68 1.23 -1.77
C HIS A 286 21.72 1.19 -2.91
N MET A 287 21.33 0.66 -4.08
CA MET A 287 22.24 0.54 -5.21
C MET A 287 22.60 1.90 -5.79
N ILE A 288 23.87 2.15 -5.96
CA ILE A 288 24.44 3.38 -6.52
C ILE A 288 25.20 3.08 -7.82
N GLY A 289 25.48 4.12 -8.61
CA GLY A 289 26.25 4.01 -9.86
C GLY A 289 25.36 3.95 -11.09
N THR A 290 25.85 3.32 -12.14
CA THR A 290 25.19 3.28 -13.46
C THR A 290 24.78 1.86 -13.83
N ILE A 291 23.74 1.72 -14.64
CA ILE A 291 23.37 0.42 -15.23
C ILE A 291 24.52 -0.01 -16.17
N PRO A 292 25.09 -1.21 -15.97
CA PRO A 292 26.22 -1.68 -16.78
C PRO A 292 25.84 -1.86 -18.26
N TYR A 293 26.71 -1.44 -19.16
CA TYR A 293 26.52 -1.65 -20.61
C TYR A 293 26.48 -3.14 -20.96
N ASP A 294 27.21 -3.98 -20.23
CA ASP A 294 27.32 -5.43 -20.47
C ASP A 294 26.16 -6.25 -19.87
N ILE A 295 25.07 -5.62 -19.39
CA ILE A 295 23.93 -6.33 -18.79
C ILE A 295 23.39 -7.46 -19.67
N PRO A 296 23.29 -7.34 -21.02
CA PRO A 296 22.87 -8.44 -21.89
C PRO A 296 23.86 -9.61 -21.93
N LYS A 297 25.14 -9.36 -21.67
CA LYS A 297 26.14 -10.43 -21.56
C LYS A 297 26.01 -11.17 -20.24
N PHE A 298 25.66 -10.45 -19.16
CA PHE A 298 25.46 -11.05 -17.84
C PHE A 298 24.19 -11.89 -17.80
N PHE A 299 23.10 -11.41 -18.35
CA PHE A 299 21.78 -12.02 -18.26
C PHE A 299 21.07 -12.08 -19.64
N PRO A 300 21.56 -12.87 -20.60
CA PRO A 300 21.05 -12.89 -21.97
C PRO A 300 19.61 -13.38 -22.10
N ASN A 301 19.11 -14.13 -21.11
CA ASN A 301 17.78 -14.72 -21.10
C ASN A 301 16.80 -14.05 -20.14
N ILE A 302 17.17 -12.88 -19.60
CA ILE A 302 16.31 -12.16 -18.64
C ILE A 302 14.95 -11.81 -19.26
N SER A 303 13.90 -12.10 -18.52
CA SER A 303 12.51 -11.79 -18.88
C SER A 303 11.95 -10.69 -18.01
N ILE A 304 12.32 -10.66 -16.72
CA ILE A 304 11.90 -9.65 -15.76
C ILE A 304 13.14 -9.03 -15.13
N LEU A 305 13.30 -7.72 -15.31
CA LEU A 305 14.35 -6.93 -14.72
C LEU A 305 13.75 -5.76 -13.95
N ASN A 306 13.82 -5.85 -12.61
CA ASN A 306 13.34 -4.80 -11.71
C ASN A 306 14.53 -4.22 -10.91
N LEU A 307 14.88 -2.96 -11.21
CA LEU A 307 15.91 -2.18 -10.53
C LEU A 307 15.31 -0.92 -9.87
N SER A 308 13.99 -0.86 -9.70
CA SER A 308 13.30 0.33 -9.22
C SER A 308 13.65 0.67 -7.77
N MET A 309 13.34 1.89 -7.35
CA MET A 309 13.52 2.37 -5.96
C MET A 309 14.96 2.17 -5.47
N ASN A 310 15.93 2.69 -6.23
CA ASN A 310 17.35 2.69 -5.91
C ASN A 310 17.94 4.09 -6.11
N ALA A 311 19.27 4.22 -6.01
CA ALA A 311 19.99 5.47 -6.29
C ALA A 311 20.81 5.38 -7.58
N LEU A 312 20.34 4.61 -8.57
CA LEU A 312 21.01 4.45 -9.86
C LEU A 312 20.95 5.76 -10.65
N SER A 313 22.04 6.08 -11.34
CA SER A 313 22.21 7.33 -12.08
C SER A 313 22.77 7.08 -13.49
N GLY A 314 23.01 8.16 -14.24
CA GLY A 314 23.51 8.06 -15.60
C GLY A 314 22.42 7.72 -16.61
N VAL A 315 22.81 7.17 -17.75
CA VAL A 315 21.89 6.89 -18.86
C VAL A 315 21.48 5.42 -18.87
N ILE A 316 20.31 5.13 -19.43
CA ILE A 316 19.91 3.75 -19.77
C ILE A 316 20.77 3.29 -20.93
N PRO A 317 21.60 2.24 -20.80
CA PRO A 317 22.46 1.78 -21.88
C PRO A 317 21.66 1.29 -23.08
N SER A 318 22.14 1.59 -24.29
CA SER A 318 21.50 1.13 -25.53
C SER A 318 21.46 -0.40 -25.65
N SER A 319 22.40 -1.08 -25.02
CA SER A 319 22.50 -2.54 -24.96
C SER A 319 21.29 -3.21 -24.26
N VAL A 320 20.55 -2.50 -23.41
CA VAL A 320 19.31 -3.05 -22.81
C VAL A 320 18.31 -3.47 -23.90
N GLY A 321 18.34 -2.79 -25.07
CA GLY A 321 17.56 -3.17 -26.25
C GLY A 321 17.97 -4.50 -26.89
N GLU A 322 19.07 -5.11 -26.51
CA GLU A 322 19.53 -6.42 -27.00
C GLU A 322 18.91 -7.59 -26.23
N LEU A 323 18.21 -7.31 -25.11
CA LEU A 323 17.56 -8.32 -24.28
C LEU A 323 16.27 -8.84 -24.94
N SER A 324 16.40 -9.76 -25.90
CA SER A 324 15.31 -10.23 -26.76
C SER A 324 14.19 -10.98 -26.04
N LYS A 325 14.37 -11.41 -24.79
CA LYS A 325 13.37 -12.08 -23.96
C LYS A 325 12.75 -11.18 -22.92
N LEU A 326 13.21 -9.94 -22.80
CA LEU A 326 12.73 -8.99 -21.81
C LEU A 326 11.25 -8.66 -22.04
N TRP A 327 10.44 -8.93 -21.03
CA TRP A 327 9.02 -8.67 -21.02
C TRP A 327 8.64 -7.58 -20.00
N VAL A 328 9.32 -7.54 -18.83
CA VAL A 328 9.17 -6.50 -17.80
C VAL A 328 10.48 -5.75 -17.63
N LEU A 329 10.41 -4.44 -17.73
CA LEU A 329 11.50 -3.53 -17.34
C LEU A 329 10.95 -2.47 -16.40
N ASP A 330 11.34 -2.52 -15.12
CA ASP A 330 11.05 -1.49 -14.12
C ASP A 330 12.35 -0.82 -13.66
N LEU A 331 12.53 0.45 -14.03
CA LEU A 331 13.65 1.31 -13.62
C LEU A 331 13.16 2.53 -12.85
N SER A 332 11.91 2.52 -12.37
CA SER A 332 11.28 3.66 -11.70
C SER A 332 11.99 4.04 -10.40
N GLU A 333 11.75 5.27 -9.96
CA GLU A 333 12.27 5.79 -8.69
C GLU A 333 13.79 5.64 -8.55
N ASN A 334 14.50 6.22 -9.52
CA ASN A 334 15.96 6.31 -9.57
C ASN A 334 16.41 7.75 -9.93
N ALA A 335 17.69 7.94 -10.17
CA ALA A 335 18.25 9.21 -10.66
C ALA A 335 18.72 9.13 -12.14
N LEU A 336 18.11 8.23 -12.92
CA LEU A 336 18.47 8.01 -14.34
C LEU A 336 18.16 9.25 -15.17
N SER A 337 19.00 9.53 -16.14
CA SER A 337 18.95 10.73 -16.99
C SER A 337 19.21 10.38 -18.47
N GLY A 338 19.18 11.38 -19.35
CA GLY A 338 19.36 11.16 -20.78
C GLY A 338 18.09 10.72 -21.49
N GLU A 339 18.22 10.36 -22.75
CA GLU A 339 17.13 9.86 -23.58
C GLU A 339 16.97 8.34 -23.44
N VAL A 340 15.74 7.85 -23.58
CA VAL A 340 15.47 6.41 -23.61
C VAL A 340 15.99 5.84 -24.95
N PRO A 341 16.83 4.79 -24.91
CA PRO A 341 17.43 4.24 -26.12
C PRO A 341 16.37 3.71 -27.10
N LYS A 342 16.46 4.13 -28.36
CA LYS A 342 15.53 3.67 -29.41
C LYS A 342 15.58 2.17 -29.64
N GLY A 343 16.72 1.53 -29.42
CA GLY A 343 16.90 0.09 -29.49
C GLY A 343 15.95 -0.70 -28.58
N LEU A 344 15.55 -0.13 -27.44
CA LEU A 344 14.60 -0.75 -26.53
C LEU A 344 13.24 -1.06 -27.17
N PHE A 345 12.84 -0.27 -28.17
CA PHE A 345 11.56 -0.41 -28.85
C PHE A 345 11.65 -1.17 -30.19
N THR A 346 12.84 -1.39 -30.74
CA THR A 346 13.03 -2.03 -32.04
C THR A 346 13.47 -3.48 -31.93
N ASN A 347 14.26 -3.83 -30.94
CA ASN A 347 14.90 -5.13 -30.79
C ASN A 347 14.24 -6.03 -29.75
N THR A 348 13.56 -5.46 -28.76
CA THR A 348 12.89 -6.20 -27.70
C THR A 348 11.44 -6.50 -28.07
N SER A 349 11.23 -7.45 -28.97
CA SER A 349 9.89 -7.81 -29.51
C SER A 349 8.89 -8.32 -28.46
N LYS A 350 9.32 -8.55 -27.22
CA LYS A 350 8.48 -9.11 -26.14
C LYS A 350 8.18 -8.15 -25.00
N LEU A 351 8.72 -6.92 -25.03
CA LEU A 351 8.50 -5.97 -23.95
C LEU A 351 7.02 -5.61 -23.84
N GLY A 352 6.37 -6.02 -22.75
CA GLY A 352 4.96 -5.79 -22.47
C GLY A 352 4.73 -4.74 -21.36
N PHE A 353 5.65 -4.66 -20.43
CA PHE A 353 5.59 -3.75 -19.27
C PHE A 353 6.85 -2.89 -19.23
N LEU A 354 6.68 -1.57 -19.28
CA LEU A 354 7.76 -0.59 -19.18
C LEU A 354 7.43 0.45 -18.12
N LYS A 355 8.23 0.53 -17.06
CA LYS A 355 8.06 1.54 -16.02
C LYS A 355 9.36 2.31 -15.81
N LEU A 356 9.31 3.61 -16.10
CA LEU A 356 10.42 4.56 -16.00
C LEU A 356 10.08 5.74 -15.09
N SER A 357 8.99 5.66 -14.32
CA SER A 357 8.46 6.72 -13.47
C SER A 357 9.51 7.30 -12.52
N ASN A 358 9.34 8.56 -12.13
CA ASN A 358 10.18 9.21 -11.11
C ASN A 358 11.69 9.09 -11.38
N ASN A 359 12.13 9.66 -12.52
CA ASN A 359 13.52 9.75 -12.93
C ASN A 359 13.82 11.17 -13.47
N LYS A 360 14.99 11.35 -14.08
CA LYS A 360 15.41 12.59 -14.77
C LYS A 360 15.53 12.39 -16.29
N LEU A 361 14.78 11.44 -16.83
CA LEU A 361 14.81 11.11 -18.27
C LEU A 361 14.17 12.24 -19.07
N HIS A 362 14.68 12.46 -20.29
CA HIS A 362 14.22 13.55 -21.14
C HIS A 362 14.15 13.12 -22.63
N GLY A 363 13.80 14.06 -23.52
CA GLY A 363 13.70 13.81 -24.93
C GLY A 363 12.27 13.54 -25.40
N GLN A 364 12.12 13.22 -26.69
CA GLN A 364 10.82 13.07 -27.35
C GLN A 364 10.45 11.59 -27.56
N ILE A 365 10.14 10.90 -26.47
CA ILE A 365 9.90 9.45 -26.48
C ILE A 365 8.68 9.03 -27.29
N LEU A 366 7.64 9.86 -27.37
CA LEU A 366 6.39 9.58 -28.11
C LEU A 366 6.40 10.15 -29.55
N ALA A 367 7.45 10.89 -29.92
CA ALA A 367 7.60 11.44 -31.27
C ALA A 367 8.43 10.48 -32.14
N GLY A 368 7.90 9.99 -33.21
CA GLY A 368 8.66 9.24 -34.19
C GLY A 368 8.15 7.85 -34.57
N ASN A 369 8.99 7.06 -35.25
CA ASN A 369 8.64 5.77 -35.84
C ASN A 369 8.97 4.58 -34.90
N LEU A 370 8.83 4.71 -33.59
CA LEU A 370 9.08 3.61 -32.66
C LEU A 370 7.93 2.61 -32.72
N SER A 371 8.21 1.31 -32.61
CA SER A 371 7.21 0.26 -32.57
C SER A 371 6.94 -0.14 -31.12
N TRP A 372 5.71 0.05 -30.68
CA TRP A 372 5.26 -0.28 -29.33
C TRP A 372 4.20 -1.39 -29.36
N SER A 373 4.22 -2.21 -30.39
CA SER A 373 3.16 -3.18 -30.69
C SER A 373 2.93 -4.23 -29.58
N THR A 374 3.95 -4.50 -28.78
CA THR A 374 3.88 -5.49 -27.69
C THR A 374 3.63 -4.87 -26.33
N LEU A 375 3.84 -3.54 -26.18
CA LEU A 375 3.68 -2.84 -24.92
C LEU A 375 2.20 -2.76 -24.53
N GLN A 376 1.91 -3.18 -23.32
CA GLN A 376 0.57 -3.16 -22.70
C GLN A 376 0.49 -2.10 -21.60
N TRP A 377 1.50 -2.00 -20.77
CA TRP A 377 1.55 -1.06 -19.64
C TRP A 377 2.79 -0.19 -19.75
N VAL A 378 2.59 1.12 -19.80
CA VAL A 378 3.67 2.10 -19.98
C VAL A 378 3.51 3.22 -18.96
N TYR A 379 4.50 3.33 -18.07
CA TYR A 379 4.58 4.37 -17.05
C TYR A 379 5.84 5.22 -17.30
N LEU A 380 5.64 6.45 -17.69
CA LEU A 380 6.70 7.44 -17.99
C LEU A 380 6.57 8.67 -17.09
N ASP A 381 5.67 8.63 -16.13
CA ASP A 381 5.32 9.78 -15.29
C ASP A 381 6.51 10.32 -14.51
N SER A 382 6.39 11.60 -14.11
CA SER A 382 7.37 12.24 -13.23
C SER A 382 8.81 12.18 -13.78
N ASN A 383 8.96 12.68 -15.00
CA ASN A 383 10.21 12.80 -15.74
C ASN A 383 10.32 14.19 -16.43
N HIS A 384 11.24 14.34 -17.36
CA HIS A 384 11.44 15.57 -18.16
C HIS A 384 11.19 15.34 -19.65
N PHE A 385 10.29 14.41 -20.00
CA PHE A 385 9.93 14.16 -21.39
C PHE A 385 9.24 15.36 -22.02
N THR A 386 9.50 15.60 -23.30
CA THR A 386 9.02 16.76 -24.07
C THR A 386 8.44 16.34 -25.41
N GLY A 387 7.93 17.30 -26.17
CA GLY A 387 7.43 17.11 -27.51
C GLY A 387 5.95 16.78 -27.58
N GLN A 388 5.51 16.41 -28.77
CA GLN A 388 4.10 16.07 -29.03
C GLN A 388 3.91 14.56 -29.05
N ILE A 389 2.69 14.12 -28.71
CA ILE A 389 2.28 12.73 -28.93
C ILE A 389 2.16 12.52 -30.44
N GLY A 390 2.99 11.64 -31.00
CA GLY A 390 3.16 11.49 -32.45
C GLY A 390 1.88 11.27 -33.24
N ILE A 391 1.74 11.99 -34.36
CA ILE A 391 0.47 12.08 -35.12
C ILE A 391 0.22 10.88 -36.06
N LYS A 392 1.20 10.00 -36.30
CA LYS A 392 1.21 9.12 -37.51
C LYS A 392 1.23 7.62 -37.25
N SER A 393 0.62 7.00 -36.26
CA SER A 393 0.49 5.55 -36.41
C SER A 393 -0.47 4.83 -35.48
N LYS A 394 -1.66 4.54 -35.98
CA LYS A 394 -2.61 3.59 -35.40
C LYS A 394 -2.01 2.17 -35.27
N GLN A 395 -1.08 1.78 -36.11
CA GLN A 395 -0.51 0.42 -36.20
C GLN A 395 0.60 0.09 -35.19
N LYS A 396 0.98 1.02 -34.30
CA LYS A 396 2.18 0.85 -33.45
C LYS A 396 1.89 0.65 -31.98
N PHE A 397 0.60 0.69 -31.55
CA PHE A 397 0.20 0.66 -30.14
C PHE A 397 -0.99 -0.27 -29.91
N GLU A 398 -1.17 -1.32 -30.71
CA GLU A 398 -2.40 -2.13 -30.71
C GLU A 398 -2.71 -2.85 -29.38
N SER A 399 -1.68 -3.12 -28.60
CA SER A 399 -1.81 -3.86 -27.33
C SER A 399 -1.87 -2.96 -26.10
N LEU A 400 -1.73 -1.64 -26.25
CA LEU A 400 -1.61 -0.73 -25.12
C LEU A 400 -2.91 -0.66 -24.33
N THR A 401 -2.85 -0.99 -23.05
CA THR A 401 -3.96 -0.99 -22.09
C THR A 401 -3.89 0.23 -21.17
N LEU A 402 -2.67 0.60 -20.75
CA LEU A 402 -2.40 1.70 -19.85
C LEU A 402 -1.27 2.57 -20.36
N LEU A 403 -1.49 3.89 -20.36
CA LEU A 403 -0.48 4.91 -20.63
C LEU A 403 -0.50 5.99 -19.56
N ASP A 404 0.55 6.07 -18.75
CA ASP A 404 0.79 7.19 -17.83
C ASP A 404 2.01 8.01 -18.29
N ILE A 405 1.75 9.25 -18.72
CA ILE A 405 2.75 10.24 -19.07
C ILE A 405 2.65 11.49 -18.19
N SER A 406 2.02 11.39 -17.05
CA SER A 406 1.78 12.52 -16.15
C SER A 406 3.07 13.16 -15.65
N ASN A 407 2.97 14.38 -15.15
CA ASN A 407 4.11 15.12 -14.58
C ASN A 407 5.33 15.18 -15.52
N ASN A 408 5.13 15.64 -16.74
CA ASN A 408 6.14 15.82 -17.77
C ASN A 408 5.95 17.17 -18.50
N PHE A 409 6.59 17.37 -19.65
CA PHE A 409 6.51 18.58 -20.44
C PHE A 409 5.96 18.32 -21.86
N PHE A 410 5.05 17.37 -22.01
CA PHE A 410 4.38 17.10 -23.29
C PHE A 410 3.49 18.27 -23.69
N THR A 411 3.45 18.54 -25.01
CA THR A 411 2.72 19.66 -25.62
C THR A 411 1.82 19.20 -26.77
N GLY A 412 0.94 20.07 -27.24
CA GLY A 412 0.09 19.81 -28.39
C GLY A 412 -1.19 19.05 -28.05
N LEU A 413 -1.74 18.34 -29.01
CA LEU A 413 -3.04 17.68 -28.89
C LEU A 413 -2.90 16.20 -28.53
N ILE A 414 -3.90 15.64 -27.85
CA ILE A 414 -4.09 14.18 -27.79
C ILE A 414 -4.60 13.76 -29.19
N PRO A 415 -3.84 12.90 -29.89
CA PRO A 415 -4.23 12.53 -31.25
C PRO A 415 -5.42 11.55 -31.27
N ASP A 416 -6.27 11.64 -32.29
CA ASP A 416 -7.47 10.82 -32.45
C ASP A 416 -7.18 9.31 -32.44
N TRP A 417 -6.02 8.89 -32.94
CA TRP A 417 -5.67 7.46 -32.91
C TRP A 417 -5.57 6.91 -31.48
N LEU A 418 -5.10 7.71 -30.51
CA LEU A 418 -4.97 7.30 -29.12
C LEU A 418 -6.35 7.16 -28.47
N THR A 419 -7.26 8.09 -28.74
CA THR A 419 -8.64 8.05 -28.21
C THR A 419 -9.54 7.03 -28.91
N ASN A 420 -9.12 6.49 -30.05
CA ASN A 420 -9.83 5.45 -30.80
C ASN A 420 -9.26 4.03 -30.63
N MET A 421 -8.33 3.84 -29.65
CA MET A 421 -7.79 2.51 -29.33
C MET A 421 -8.76 1.75 -28.45
N SER A 422 -9.26 0.61 -28.94
CA SER A 422 -10.19 -0.24 -28.18
C SER A 422 -9.52 -0.96 -26.98
N SER A 423 -8.20 -1.13 -27.02
CA SER A 423 -7.43 -1.76 -25.93
C SER A 423 -7.11 -0.81 -24.78
N LEU A 424 -7.09 0.51 -25.02
CA LEU A 424 -6.66 1.51 -24.02
C LEU A 424 -7.80 1.79 -23.04
N SER A 425 -7.64 1.32 -21.82
CA SER A 425 -8.60 1.53 -20.73
C SER A 425 -8.18 2.60 -19.73
N GLU A 426 -6.88 2.87 -19.60
CA GLU A 426 -6.35 3.82 -18.63
C GLU A 426 -5.41 4.82 -19.31
N LEU A 427 -5.76 6.11 -19.24
CA LEU A 427 -4.97 7.20 -19.81
C LEU A 427 -4.76 8.30 -18.77
N VAL A 428 -3.50 8.51 -18.39
CA VAL A 428 -3.10 9.58 -17.48
C VAL A 428 -2.10 10.49 -18.16
N VAL A 429 -2.53 11.73 -18.40
CA VAL A 429 -1.69 12.77 -19.01
C VAL A 429 -1.61 14.02 -18.12
N ARG A 430 -1.98 13.90 -16.86
CA ARG A 430 -2.03 14.98 -15.87
C ARG A 430 -0.71 15.76 -15.80
N ASN A 431 -0.83 17.07 -15.47
CA ASN A 431 0.31 17.97 -15.25
C ASN A 431 1.32 17.93 -16.40
N ASN A 432 0.84 18.37 -17.58
CA ASN A 432 1.59 18.60 -18.80
C ASN A 432 1.20 19.93 -19.42
N SER A 433 1.65 20.21 -20.64
CA SER A 433 1.24 21.40 -21.43
C SER A 433 0.38 21.01 -22.64
N LEU A 434 -0.44 19.96 -22.50
CA LEU A 434 -1.35 19.52 -23.55
C LEU A 434 -2.53 20.48 -23.69
N GLU A 435 -3.04 20.59 -24.91
CA GLU A 435 -4.12 21.52 -25.26
C GLU A 435 -5.17 20.86 -26.16
N GLY A 436 -6.18 21.61 -26.53
CA GLY A 436 -7.24 21.14 -27.41
C GLY A 436 -8.56 20.95 -26.72
N ARG A 437 -9.43 20.11 -27.28
CA ARG A 437 -10.75 19.79 -26.75
C ARG A 437 -10.73 18.53 -25.91
N PHE A 438 -11.83 18.26 -25.22
CA PHE A 438 -12.03 16.99 -24.51
C PHE A 438 -11.83 15.80 -25.47
N PRO A 439 -11.01 14.78 -25.11
CA PRO A 439 -10.67 13.67 -25.99
C PRO A 439 -11.83 12.67 -26.09
N CYS A 440 -12.75 12.89 -27.04
CA CYS A 440 -13.80 11.92 -27.35
C CYS A 440 -13.29 10.97 -28.45
N GLY A 441 -13.45 9.66 -28.23
CA GLY A 441 -13.09 8.64 -29.19
C GLY A 441 -13.86 7.35 -28.98
N ALA A 442 -13.41 6.25 -29.59
CA ALA A 442 -13.99 4.91 -29.44
C ALA A 442 -13.39 4.11 -28.28
N ALA A 443 -12.37 4.64 -27.58
CA ALA A 443 -11.76 3.99 -26.42
C ALA A 443 -12.77 3.86 -25.26
N PHE A 444 -12.68 2.74 -24.53
CA PHE A 444 -13.53 2.45 -23.38
C PHE A 444 -12.72 2.73 -22.10
N PHE A 445 -12.54 4.01 -21.79
CA PHE A 445 -11.80 4.38 -20.60
C PHE A 445 -12.53 3.98 -19.31
N SER A 446 -11.82 3.28 -18.44
CA SER A 446 -12.16 3.13 -17.01
C SER A 446 -11.52 4.23 -16.17
N PHE A 447 -10.31 4.66 -16.54
CA PHE A 447 -9.56 5.73 -15.88
C PHE A 447 -9.11 6.79 -16.91
N LEU A 448 -9.52 8.04 -16.71
CA LEU A 448 -9.08 9.16 -17.53
C LEU A 448 -8.67 10.34 -16.64
N ASP A 449 -7.38 10.65 -16.61
CA ASP A 449 -6.87 11.87 -15.97
C ASP A 449 -6.16 12.77 -16.97
N ILE A 450 -6.83 13.83 -17.36
CA ILE A 450 -6.30 14.92 -18.19
C ILE A 450 -6.14 16.22 -17.39
N SER A 451 -6.22 16.15 -16.07
CA SER A 451 -6.14 17.32 -15.19
C SER A 451 -4.83 18.08 -15.30
N GLN A 452 -4.81 19.33 -14.86
CA GLN A 452 -3.60 20.19 -14.85
C GLN A 452 -2.94 20.29 -16.24
N ASN A 453 -3.73 20.68 -17.24
CA ASN A 453 -3.30 20.91 -18.62
C ASN A 453 -3.94 22.21 -19.17
N SER A 454 -3.91 22.40 -20.48
CA SER A 454 -4.50 23.54 -21.18
C SER A 454 -5.72 23.19 -22.05
N PHE A 455 -6.39 22.07 -21.79
CA PHE A 455 -7.62 21.69 -22.51
C PHE A 455 -8.71 22.75 -22.35
N SER A 456 -9.51 23.01 -23.39
CA SER A 456 -10.46 24.11 -23.41
C SER A 456 -11.73 23.79 -24.18
N GLY A 457 -12.71 24.71 -24.09
CA GLY A 457 -14.01 24.60 -24.74
C GLY A 457 -15.01 23.79 -23.90
N PRO A 458 -16.22 23.58 -24.44
CA PRO A 458 -17.25 22.80 -23.78
C PRO A 458 -16.92 21.30 -23.82
N ILE A 459 -17.34 20.57 -22.79
CA ILE A 459 -17.23 19.10 -22.76
C ILE A 459 -18.31 18.56 -23.71
N PRO A 460 -17.92 17.88 -24.82
CA PRO A 460 -18.88 17.40 -25.82
C PRO A 460 -19.57 16.12 -25.33
N SER A 461 -20.67 15.72 -25.96
CA SER A 461 -21.31 14.43 -25.70
C SER A 461 -20.51 13.31 -26.33
N CYS A 462 -19.98 12.42 -25.52
CA CYS A 462 -19.24 11.22 -25.90
C CYS A 462 -20.04 9.98 -25.55
N SER A 463 -20.10 9.00 -26.46
CA SER A 463 -20.94 7.81 -26.30
C SER A 463 -20.33 6.69 -25.45
N ASN A 464 -19.01 6.64 -25.27
CA ASN A 464 -18.29 5.47 -24.78
C ASN A 464 -17.75 5.62 -23.35
N LEU A 465 -18.40 6.42 -22.49
CA LEU A 465 -17.95 6.65 -21.11
C LEU A 465 -18.68 5.78 -20.08
N GLN A 466 -19.45 4.80 -20.51
CA GLN A 466 -20.23 3.93 -19.60
C GLN A 466 -19.39 3.06 -18.65
N TYR A 467 -18.12 2.82 -18.98
CA TYR A 467 -17.19 2.05 -18.14
C TYR A 467 -16.30 2.93 -17.24
N MET A 468 -16.48 4.25 -17.31
CA MET A 468 -15.68 5.23 -16.56
C MET A 468 -15.86 5.02 -15.06
N GLU A 469 -14.76 4.77 -14.36
CA GLU A 469 -14.69 4.69 -12.92
C GLU A 469 -14.07 5.97 -12.32
N HIS A 470 -13.04 6.52 -12.96
CA HIS A 470 -12.34 7.71 -12.49
C HIS A 470 -12.17 8.74 -13.61
N LEU A 471 -12.77 9.91 -13.44
CA LEU A 471 -12.69 11.01 -14.39
C LEU A 471 -12.13 12.28 -13.74
N HIS A 472 -10.91 12.66 -14.12
CA HIS A 472 -10.20 13.83 -13.62
C HIS A 472 -9.99 14.85 -14.75
N LEU A 473 -10.70 15.95 -14.67
CA LEU A 473 -10.64 17.08 -15.63
C LEU A 473 -10.12 18.35 -14.97
N GLY A 474 -9.86 18.32 -13.67
CA GLY A 474 -9.56 19.49 -12.87
C GLY A 474 -8.39 20.32 -13.36
N SER A 475 -8.39 21.64 -13.08
CA SER A 475 -7.29 22.55 -13.45
C SER A 475 -6.98 22.58 -14.95
N ASN A 476 -8.02 22.74 -15.75
CA ASN A 476 -7.97 23.01 -17.19
C ASN A 476 -8.72 24.32 -17.51
N ARG A 477 -9.09 24.54 -18.79
CA ARG A 477 -9.84 25.71 -19.26
C ARG A 477 -11.19 25.31 -19.84
N PHE A 478 -11.78 24.20 -19.38
CA PHE A 478 -13.11 23.80 -19.83
C PHE A 478 -14.16 24.81 -19.42
N THR A 479 -15.16 24.99 -20.28
CA THR A 479 -16.25 25.98 -20.14
C THR A 479 -17.62 25.35 -20.37
N GLY A 480 -18.70 26.08 -20.10
CA GLY A 480 -20.05 25.59 -20.27
C GLY A 480 -20.61 24.94 -19.00
N SER A 481 -21.55 24.04 -19.11
CA SER A 481 -22.20 23.35 -18.00
C SER A 481 -21.83 21.86 -17.99
N ILE A 482 -22.10 21.20 -16.87
CA ILE A 482 -21.98 19.73 -16.78
C ILE A 482 -22.94 19.11 -17.83
N PRO A 483 -22.43 18.29 -18.75
CA PRO A 483 -23.24 17.77 -19.86
C PRO A 483 -24.22 16.70 -19.37
N ASN A 484 -25.42 16.66 -19.99
CA ASN A 484 -26.45 15.69 -19.60
C ASN A 484 -26.05 14.23 -19.80
N PHE A 485 -25.10 13.91 -20.70
CA PHE A 485 -24.65 12.53 -20.92
C PHE A 485 -23.85 11.95 -19.73
N PHE A 486 -23.38 12.78 -18.79
CA PHE A 486 -22.77 12.30 -17.54
C PHE A 486 -23.72 11.45 -16.70
N ARG A 487 -25.04 11.52 -16.94
CA ARG A 487 -25.99 10.57 -16.36
C ARG A 487 -25.66 9.10 -16.69
N ASN A 488 -24.97 8.85 -17.80
CA ASN A 488 -24.58 7.51 -18.24
C ASN A 488 -23.30 6.99 -17.56
N LEU A 489 -22.65 7.78 -16.71
CA LEU A 489 -21.47 7.39 -15.93
C LEU A 489 -21.86 6.54 -14.71
N THR A 490 -22.57 5.46 -14.91
CA THR A 490 -23.15 4.65 -13.82
C THR A 490 -22.12 3.95 -12.93
N ASN A 491 -20.91 3.74 -13.44
CA ASN A 491 -19.83 3.09 -12.70
C ASN A 491 -18.88 4.10 -12.03
N VAL A 492 -19.08 5.40 -12.21
CA VAL A 492 -18.14 6.42 -11.73
C VAL A 492 -18.01 6.41 -10.21
N LEU A 493 -16.77 6.32 -9.75
CA LEU A 493 -16.35 6.41 -8.35
C LEU A 493 -15.83 7.82 -8.03
N THR A 494 -15.05 8.39 -8.95
CA THR A 494 -14.43 9.71 -8.79
C THR A 494 -14.78 10.61 -9.96
N LEU A 495 -15.29 11.81 -9.64
CA LEU A 495 -15.56 12.87 -10.59
C LEU A 495 -14.91 14.18 -10.11
N ASP A 496 -13.75 14.53 -10.68
CA ASP A 496 -13.06 15.80 -10.45
C ASP A 496 -13.15 16.69 -11.70
N ILE A 497 -13.90 17.76 -11.62
CA ILE A 497 -14.14 18.69 -12.73
C ILE A 497 -13.91 20.15 -12.34
N GLY A 498 -12.92 20.43 -11.48
CA GLY A 498 -12.52 21.77 -11.07
C GLY A 498 -11.95 22.59 -12.23
N ASN A 499 -12.72 23.50 -12.83
CA ASN A 499 -12.40 24.28 -14.03
C ASN A 499 -13.08 25.65 -14.05
N ASN A 500 -13.50 26.11 -15.21
CA ASN A 500 -14.31 27.31 -15.43
C ASN A 500 -15.76 26.97 -15.85
N LEU A 501 -16.27 25.82 -15.38
CA LEU A 501 -17.66 25.43 -15.67
C LEU A 501 -18.65 26.35 -14.95
N SER A 502 -19.86 26.45 -15.49
CA SER A 502 -20.88 27.36 -15.00
C SER A 502 -22.27 26.71 -15.00
N GLY A 503 -23.26 27.46 -14.52
CA GLY A 503 -24.64 26.98 -14.45
C GLY A 503 -24.95 26.32 -13.12
N ARG A 504 -25.92 25.40 -13.07
CA ARG A 504 -26.38 24.72 -11.88
C ARG A 504 -25.84 23.29 -11.84
N ILE A 505 -25.65 22.72 -10.66
CA ILE A 505 -25.40 21.29 -10.51
C ILE A 505 -26.64 20.54 -11.02
N PRO A 506 -26.50 19.65 -12.03
CA PRO A 506 -27.62 18.85 -12.52
C PRO A 506 -28.11 17.85 -11.47
N LYS A 507 -29.44 17.70 -11.37
CA LYS A 507 -30.06 16.80 -10.40
C LYS A 507 -29.67 15.32 -10.59
N PHE A 508 -29.37 14.89 -11.83
CA PHE A 508 -29.00 13.53 -12.15
C PHE A 508 -27.66 13.09 -11.51
N LEU A 509 -26.81 14.01 -11.03
CA LEU A 509 -25.62 13.62 -10.30
C LEU A 509 -25.94 12.81 -9.04
N GLY A 510 -27.10 13.04 -8.41
CA GLY A 510 -27.58 12.22 -7.30
C GLY A 510 -28.03 10.81 -7.69
N GLU A 511 -28.18 10.50 -8.99
CA GLU A 511 -28.53 9.19 -9.50
C GLU A 511 -27.28 8.28 -9.68
N LEU A 512 -26.07 8.85 -9.58
CA LEU A 512 -24.78 8.11 -9.73
C LEU A 512 -24.42 7.37 -8.43
N SER A 513 -25.11 6.31 -8.12
CA SER A 513 -25.07 5.61 -6.83
C SER A 513 -23.67 5.07 -6.42
N ASN A 514 -22.77 4.86 -7.38
CA ASN A 514 -21.41 4.41 -7.13
C ASN A 514 -20.44 5.57 -6.80
N LEU A 515 -20.88 6.83 -7.00
CA LEU A 515 -20.02 8.00 -6.82
C LEU A 515 -19.59 8.14 -5.35
N ARG A 516 -18.30 8.23 -5.14
CA ARG A 516 -17.66 8.35 -3.82
C ARG A 516 -16.94 9.68 -3.63
N ILE A 517 -16.42 10.24 -4.69
CA ILE A 517 -15.61 11.46 -4.67
C ILE A 517 -16.16 12.42 -5.71
N LEU A 518 -16.66 13.57 -5.26
CA LEU A 518 -17.20 14.64 -6.11
C LEU A 518 -16.46 15.95 -5.83
N LEU A 519 -15.60 16.35 -6.76
CA LEU A 519 -14.82 17.58 -6.65
C LEU A 519 -15.25 18.56 -7.74
N LEU A 520 -16.04 19.56 -7.36
CA LEU A 520 -16.54 20.64 -8.22
C LEU A 520 -15.92 22.00 -7.87
N ARG A 521 -14.87 22.01 -7.10
CA ARG A 521 -14.21 23.22 -6.59
C ARG A 521 -13.68 24.13 -7.70
N LYS A 522 -13.56 25.43 -7.39
CA LYS A 522 -12.96 26.43 -8.31
C LYS A 522 -13.65 26.47 -9.66
N ASN A 523 -14.97 26.58 -9.66
CA ASN A 523 -15.82 26.76 -10.84
C ASN A 523 -16.69 28.03 -10.71
N ASN A 524 -17.53 28.24 -11.70
CA ASN A 524 -18.53 29.32 -11.71
C ASN A 524 -19.96 28.79 -11.52
N PHE A 525 -20.12 27.68 -10.79
CA PHE A 525 -21.44 27.14 -10.50
C PHE A 525 -22.24 28.07 -9.60
N ASN A 526 -23.57 28.09 -9.81
CA ASN A 526 -24.48 28.97 -9.09
C ASN A 526 -25.80 28.26 -8.73
N GLY A 527 -26.68 28.99 -8.03
CA GLY A 527 -27.94 28.45 -7.57
C GLY A 527 -27.82 27.61 -6.31
N PHE A 528 -28.78 26.74 -6.06
CA PHE A 528 -28.84 25.93 -4.82
C PHE A 528 -28.07 24.61 -4.97
N ILE A 529 -27.54 24.11 -3.86
CA ILE A 529 -27.05 22.74 -3.78
C ILE A 529 -28.25 21.80 -3.90
N PRO A 530 -28.32 20.92 -4.93
CA PRO A 530 -29.51 20.12 -5.16
C PRO A 530 -29.65 19.02 -4.11
N ARG A 531 -30.85 18.86 -3.55
CA ARG A 531 -31.17 17.83 -2.55
C ARG A 531 -30.93 16.40 -3.07
N GLN A 532 -30.88 16.19 -4.38
CA GLN A 532 -30.60 14.91 -5.00
C GLN A 532 -29.21 14.39 -4.65
N LEU A 533 -28.23 15.25 -4.33
CA LEU A 533 -26.91 14.81 -3.85
C LEU A 533 -26.99 14.01 -2.53
N CYS A 534 -28.03 14.21 -1.74
CA CYS A 534 -28.28 13.43 -0.53
C CYS A 534 -28.61 11.95 -0.78
N GLN A 535 -28.81 11.53 -2.03
CA GLN A 535 -29.03 10.13 -2.41
C GLN A 535 -27.73 9.35 -2.51
N LEU A 536 -26.57 10.03 -2.51
CA LEU A 536 -25.24 9.47 -2.62
C LEU A 536 -24.73 9.05 -1.23
N SER A 537 -25.22 7.93 -0.71
CA SER A 537 -24.90 7.47 0.67
C SER A 537 -23.44 7.10 0.88
N ASN A 538 -22.73 6.66 -0.17
CA ASN A 538 -21.36 6.13 -0.08
C ASN A 538 -20.26 7.19 -0.31
N MET A 539 -20.58 8.49 -0.23
CA MET A 539 -19.62 9.56 -0.50
C MET A 539 -18.52 9.63 0.56
N SER A 540 -17.28 9.71 0.10
CA SER A 540 -16.09 10.02 0.91
C SER A 540 -15.77 11.50 0.89
N PHE A 541 -15.66 12.11 -0.28
CA PHE A 541 -15.34 13.52 -0.44
C PHE A 541 -16.37 14.27 -1.27
N ILE A 542 -16.83 15.39 -0.73
CA ILE A 542 -17.60 16.40 -1.46
C ILE A 542 -16.88 17.74 -1.32
N ASP A 543 -16.41 18.26 -2.44
CA ASP A 543 -15.79 19.59 -2.50
C ASP A 543 -16.54 20.49 -3.51
N LEU A 544 -17.34 21.38 -3.00
CA LEU A 544 -18.07 22.40 -3.76
C LEU A 544 -17.47 23.80 -3.55
N SER A 545 -16.30 23.88 -2.97
CA SER A 545 -15.67 25.15 -2.56
C SER A 545 -15.34 26.07 -3.73
N ALA A 546 -15.18 27.34 -3.45
CA ALA A 546 -14.82 28.37 -4.43
C ALA A 546 -15.74 28.37 -5.66
N ASN A 547 -17.05 28.57 -5.40
CA ASN A 547 -18.12 28.69 -6.39
C ASN A 547 -19.06 29.88 -6.03
N SER A 548 -20.22 29.94 -6.62
CA SER A 548 -21.26 30.93 -6.32
C SER A 548 -22.59 30.30 -5.89
N PHE A 549 -22.52 29.16 -5.15
CA PHE A 549 -23.72 28.54 -4.59
C PHE A 549 -24.40 29.45 -3.56
N SER A 550 -25.73 29.45 -3.55
CA SER A 550 -26.55 30.29 -2.67
C SER A 550 -27.66 29.47 -2.01
N GLY A 551 -28.36 30.08 -1.07
CA GLY A 551 -29.42 29.45 -0.28
C GLY A 551 -28.86 28.59 0.85
N SER A 552 -29.70 27.78 1.51
CA SER A 552 -29.34 27.01 2.69
C SER A 552 -28.60 25.70 2.36
N ILE A 553 -27.79 25.24 3.29
CA ILE A 553 -27.22 23.91 3.27
C ILE A 553 -28.38 22.89 3.38
N PRO A 554 -28.47 21.89 2.49
CA PRO A 554 -29.53 20.88 2.58
C PRO A 554 -29.41 20.04 3.84
N SER A 555 -30.45 20.00 4.68
CA SER A 555 -30.48 19.19 5.92
C SER A 555 -30.30 17.70 5.64
N CYS A 556 -30.75 17.20 4.48
CA CYS A 556 -30.63 15.79 4.10
C CYS A 556 -29.20 15.29 3.83
N LEU A 557 -28.16 16.16 3.88
CA LEU A 557 -26.76 15.71 3.72
C LEU A 557 -26.35 14.67 4.77
N HIS A 558 -27.02 14.58 5.92
CA HIS A 558 -26.80 13.55 6.93
C HIS A 558 -27.04 12.11 6.42
N ASN A 559 -27.72 11.92 5.29
CA ASN A 559 -27.87 10.60 4.67
C ASN A 559 -26.59 10.07 4.06
N ILE A 560 -25.55 10.91 3.94
CA ILE A 560 -24.23 10.51 3.45
C ILE A 560 -23.47 9.84 4.59
N THR A 561 -23.52 8.51 4.63
CA THR A 561 -22.95 7.71 5.74
C THR A 561 -21.47 7.42 5.57
N GLY A 562 -20.89 7.72 4.41
CA GLY A 562 -19.53 7.35 4.06
C GLY A 562 -19.40 5.94 3.50
N PRO A 563 -18.19 5.52 3.12
CA PRO A 563 -17.95 4.19 2.56
C PRO A 563 -18.30 3.09 3.57
N SER A 564 -19.03 2.07 3.11
CA SER A 564 -19.37 0.92 3.94
C SER A 564 -18.20 -0.07 4.01
N ASP A 565 -17.98 -0.69 5.18
CA ASP A 565 -16.90 -1.68 5.42
C ASP A 565 -16.94 -2.88 4.46
N LEU A 566 -18.08 -3.14 3.82
CA LEU A 566 -18.27 -4.23 2.86
C LEU A 566 -17.48 -4.05 1.55
N VAL A 567 -17.07 -2.84 1.21
CA VAL A 567 -16.28 -2.56 -0.01
C VAL A 567 -14.84 -3.06 0.16
N PHE A 568 -14.31 -3.08 1.39
CA PHE A 568 -12.98 -3.59 1.72
C PHE A 568 -12.83 -5.07 1.41
N LEU A 569 -13.84 -5.87 1.76
CA LEU A 569 -13.81 -7.33 1.59
C LEU A 569 -13.84 -7.78 0.13
N LYS A 570 -14.33 -6.96 -0.79
CA LYS A 570 -14.37 -7.30 -2.23
C LYS A 570 -13.05 -7.04 -2.96
N ARG A 571 -12.25 -6.06 -2.54
CA ARG A 571 -10.96 -5.77 -3.18
C ARG A 571 -9.83 -6.70 -2.72
N SER A 572 -9.88 -7.21 -1.48
CA SER A 572 -8.86 -8.11 -0.94
C SER A 572 -9.01 -9.57 -1.36
N LYS A 573 -10.17 -9.99 -1.89
CA LYS A 573 -10.45 -11.40 -2.24
C LYS A 573 -10.08 -11.83 -3.66
N SER A 574 -9.59 -10.95 -4.52
CA SER A 574 -9.36 -11.31 -5.93
C SER A 574 -7.91 -11.67 -6.30
N LEU A 575 -7.00 -11.81 -5.33
CA LEU A 575 -5.57 -11.85 -5.63
C LEU A 575 -4.80 -13.10 -5.19
N TYR A 576 -5.43 -14.09 -4.56
CA TYR A 576 -4.72 -15.30 -4.13
C TYR A 576 -5.51 -16.58 -4.44
N SER A 577 -5.64 -16.92 -5.73
CA SER A 577 -5.80 -18.31 -6.10
C SER A 577 -4.43 -18.79 -6.56
N TYR A 578 -3.68 -19.41 -5.66
CA TYR A 578 -2.49 -20.16 -6.00
C TYR A 578 -2.95 -21.50 -6.59
N ASP A 579 -2.63 -21.71 -7.84
CA ASP A 579 -2.72 -23.03 -8.46
C ASP A 579 -1.62 -23.91 -7.84
N SER A 580 -2.03 -24.88 -7.05
CA SER A 580 -1.14 -25.79 -6.31
C SER A 580 -0.55 -26.91 -7.17
N SER A 581 -0.60 -26.80 -8.49
CA SER A 581 -0.07 -27.84 -9.37
C SER A 581 1.46 -27.89 -9.33
N TYR A 582 2.00 -29.05 -8.98
CA TYR A 582 3.39 -29.42 -8.72
C TYR A 582 4.40 -29.25 -9.88
N HIS A 583 4.17 -28.40 -10.88
CA HIS A 583 5.10 -28.24 -11.98
C HIS A 583 5.92 -26.94 -11.83
N TYR A 584 7.23 -27.11 -11.74
CA TYR A 584 8.23 -26.03 -11.70
C TYR A 584 8.04 -24.95 -12.77
N GLU A 585 7.50 -25.26 -13.94
CA GLU A 585 7.13 -24.29 -14.96
C GLU A 585 5.92 -23.44 -14.57
N SER A 586 5.03 -23.94 -13.72
CA SER A 586 3.88 -23.18 -13.21
C SER A 586 4.31 -22.11 -12.20
N ILE A 587 5.43 -22.31 -11.48
CA ILE A 587 5.98 -21.30 -10.57
C ILE A 587 6.37 -20.03 -11.33
N ILE A 588 7.01 -20.14 -12.50
CA ILE A 588 7.36 -18.96 -13.31
C ILE A 588 6.10 -18.29 -13.87
N TRP A 589 5.06 -19.03 -14.19
CA TRP A 589 3.76 -18.51 -14.58
C TRP A 589 3.02 -17.88 -13.38
N GLY A 590 3.03 -18.54 -12.23
CA GLY A 590 2.48 -18.01 -10.97
C GLY A 590 3.20 -16.73 -10.52
N LEU A 591 4.52 -16.68 -10.60
CA LEU A 591 5.32 -15.49 -10.31
C LEU A 591 5.05 -14.35 -11.32
N ARG A 592 4.78 -14.67 -12.58
CA ARG A 592 4.31 -13.69 -13.57
C ARG A 592 2.94 -13.13 -13.18
N THR A 593 2.06 -13.97 -12.66
CA THR A 593 0.74 -13.57 -12.13
C THR A 593 0.89 -12.78 -10.83
N ILE A 594 1.84 -13.10 -9.96
CA ILE A 594 2.15 -12.37 -8.72
C ILE A 594 2.73 -10.99 -9.05
N PHE A 595 3.70 -10.89 -9.96
CA PHE A 595 4.23 -9.60 -10.40
C PHE A 595 3.13 -8.75 -11.05
N LEU A 596 2.22 -9.37 -11.78
CA LEU A 596 1.07 -8.72 -12.43
C LEU A 596 -0.15 -8.58 -11.50
N GLY A 597 -0.28 -9.40 -10.45
CA GLY A 597 -1.41 -9.45 -9.52
C GLY A 597 -1.15 -8.77 -8.17
N GLY A 598 0.11 -8.51 -7.80
CA GLY A 598 0.49 -7.77 -6.60
C GLY A 598 0.36 -6.26 -6.81
N GLU A 599 -0.51 -5.64 -6.09
CA GLU A 599 -0.76 -4.20 -5.83
C GLU A 599 -0.74 -3.16 -6.99
N ALA A 600 -0.29 -3.44 -8.22
CA ALA A 600 0.09 -2.29 -9.05
C ALA A 600 -0.03 -2.39 -10.57
N LEU A 601 -0.92 -3.17 -11.12
CA LEU A 601 -1.14 -3.09 -12.58
C LEU A 601 -2.09 -1.99 -13.03
N GLY A 602 -2.91 -1.43 -12.12
CA GLY A 602 -3.81 -0.32 -12.40
C GLY A 602 -3.28 1.00 -11.82
N ILE A 603 -3.77 2.09 -12.37
CA ILE A 603 -3.57 3.43 -11.82
C ILE A 603 -4.35 3.53 -10.50
N GLN A 604 -3.65 3.89 -9.44
CA GLN A 604 -4.31 4.23 -8.18
C GLN A 604 -4.92 5.62 -8.28
N ASP A 605 -6.20 5.72 -7.91
CA ASP A 605 -6.88 7.01 -7.84
C ASP A 605 -6.16 7.97 -6.90
N GLU A 606 -6.01 9.22 -7.32
CA GLU A 606 -5.37 10.29 -6.57
C GLU A 606 -6.18 11.56 -6.65
N VAL A 607 -6.58 12.07 -5.51
CA VAL A 607 -7.30 13.33 -5.40
C VAL A 607 -6.58 14.33 -4.52
N GLN A 608 -6.80 15.61 -4.80
CA GLN A 608 -6.33 16.70 -3.95
C GLN A 608 -7.52 17.24 -3.16
N TYR A 609 -7.37 17.36 -1.85
CA TYR A 609 -8.43 17.84 -0.96
C TYR A 609 -7.83 18.69 0.17
N THR A 610 -8.58 19.71 0.62
CA THR A 610 -8.13 20.56 1.71
C THR A 610 -8.55 19.99 3.06
N THR A 611 -7.59 19.60 3.88
CA THR A 611 -7.79 19.24 5.28
C THR A 611 -6.74 19.90 6.16
N LYS A 612 -7.11 20.19 7.41
CA LYS A 612 -6.19 20.81 8.38
C LYS A 612 -5.49 22.08 7.84
N SER A 613 -6.23 22.89 7.10
CA SER A 613 -5.74 24.10 6.41
C SER A 613 -4.63 23.83 5.36
N LEU A 614 -4.41 22.58 4.97
CA LEU A 614 -3.44 22.16 3.98
C LEU A 614 -4.14 21.52 2.77
N PHE A 615 -3.65 21.85 1.58
CA PHE A 615 -4.10 21.23 0.32
C PHE A 615 -3.24 19.99 0.04
N LEU A 616 -3.74 18.83 0.44
CA LEU A 616 -3.01 17.55 0.45
C LEU A 616 -3.43 16.65 -0.69
N ARG A 617 -2.54 15.72 -1.05
CA ARG A 617 -2.80 14.64 -2.00
C ARG A 617 -3.10 13.35 -1.26
N TYR A 618 -4.19 12.71 -1.63
CA TYR A 618 -4.61 11.41 -1.11
C TYR A 618 -4.64 10.42 -2.25
N LYS A 619 -3.94 9.29 -2.11
CA LYS A 619 -3.77 8.30 -3.19
C LYS A 619 -4.08 6.89 -2.70
N GLY A 620 -4.81 6.13 -3.55
CA GLY A 620 -5.08 4.71 -3.30
C GLY A 620 -5.95 4.43 -2.08
N GLY A 621 -5.63 3.41 -1.32
CA GLY A 621 -6.45 2.90 -0.21
C GLY A 621 -6.79 3.90 0.89
N ILE A 622 -6.03 4.99 1.05
CA ILE A 622 -6.37 6.04 2.02
C ILE A 622 -7.69 6.73 1.70
N LEU A 623 -8.07 6.78 0.41
CA LEU A 623 -9.34 7.36 -0.03
C LEU A 623 -10.56 6.60 0.50
N ASP A 624 -10.38 5.39 0.95
CA ASP A 624 -11.43 4.56 1.54
C ASP A 624 -11.71 4.95 3.00
N TYR A 625 -10.74 5.57 3.69
CA TYR A 625 -10.84 5.94 5.12
C TYR A 625 -11.10 7.42 5.35
N MET A 626 -10.72 8.25 4.38
CA MET A 626 -10.87 9.70 4.50
C MET A 626 -12.26 10.14 4.08
N THR A 627 -12.83 11.07 4.85
CA THR A 627 -14.16 11.66 4.56
C THR A 627 -14.10 13.16 4.78
N GLY A 628 -14.67 13.93 3.84
CA GLY A 628 -14.61 15.38 3.91
C GLY A 628 -15.78 16.06 3.20
N LEU A 629 -16.26 17.15 3.79
CA LEU A 629 -17.25 18.06 3.20
C LEU A 629 -16.68 19.49 3.19
N ASP A 630 -16.40 20.02 2.01
CA ASP A 630 -15.96 21.39 1.81
C ASP A 630 -16.98 22.19 0.98
N LEU A 631 -17.65 23.14 1.63
CA LEU A 631 -18.60 24.10 1.04
C LEU A 631 -18.08 25.53 1.13
N SER A 632 -16.81 25.71 1.44
CA SER A 632 -16.21 27.02 1.69
C SER A 632 -16.21 27.94 0.48
N ASN A 633 -16.04 29.21 0.73
CA ASN A 633 -15.91 30.24 -0.30
C ASN A 633 -17.06 30.24 -1.32
N ASN A 634 -18.30 30.36 -0.79
CA ASN A 634 -19.53 30.42 -1.54
C ASN A 634 -20.43 31.57 -1.04
N LYS A 635 -21.69 31.58 -1.42
CA LYS A 635 -22.71 32.56 -1.01
C LYS A 635 -23.88 31.89 -0.25
N LEU A 636 -23.54 30.82 0.51
CA LEU A 636 -24.54 30.09 1.28
C LEU A 636 -25.09 30.94 2.42
N THR A 637 -26.39 30.83 2.65
CA THR A 637 -27.13 31.62 3.63
C THR A 637 -27.96 30.73 4.56
N GLY A 638 -28.55 31.33 5.61
CA GLY A 638 -29.36 30.62 6.57
C GLY A 638 -28.52 29.96 7.66
N GLU A 639 -29.14 29.13 8.47
CA GLU A 639 -28.50 28.45 9.60
C GLU A 639 -27.78 27.17 9.15
N ILE A 640 -26.80 26.75 9.93
CA ILE A 640 -26.16 25.44 9.77
C ILE A 640 -27.15 24.39 10.28
N PRO A 641 -27.59 23.44 9.46
CA PRO A 641 -28.54 22.41 9.90
C PRO A 641 -27.95 21.52 11.00
N GLU A 642 -28.72 21.23 12.06
CA GLU A 642 -28.29 20.32 13.14
C GLU A 642 -27.93 18.93 12.62
N GLU A 643 -28.57 18.51 11.55
CA GLU A 643 -28.36 17.21 10.92
C GLU A 643 -26.93 16.99 10.39
N VAL A 644 -26.18 18.04 10.11
CA VAL A 644 -24.75 17.92 9.74
C VAL A 644 -23.95 17.26 10.86
N GLY A 645 -24.33 17.46 12.13
CA GLY A 645 -23.71 16.78 13.28
C GLY A 645 -23.93 15.25 13.34
N PHE A 646 -24.79 14.68 12.47
CA PHE A 646 -24.98 13.22 12.39
C PHE A 646 -24.05 12.53 11.41
N LEU A 647 -23.18 13.28 10.70
CA LEU A 647 -22.12 12.73 9.84
C LEU A 647 -20.95 12.18 10.65
N THR A 648 -21.19 11.18 11.48
CA THR A 648 -20.22 10.68 12.48
C THR A 648 -18.89 10.15 11.92
N GLN A 649 -18.85 9.83 10.63
CA GLN A 649 -17.64 9.40 9.95
C GLN A 649 -16.81 10.58 9.40
N LEU A 650 -17.31 11.80 9.46
CA LEU A 650 -16.66 12.98 8.87
C LEU A 650 -15.36 13.32 9.60
N ARG A 651 -14.27 13.50 8.83
CA ARG A 651 -12.96 13.91 9.34
C ARG A 651 -12.64 15.38 9.07
N ALA A 652 -13.19 15.96 8.01
CA ALA A 652 -12.99 17.36 7.67
C ALA A 652 -14.30 18.03 7.28
N LEU A 653 -14.63 19.15 7.94
CA LEU A 653 -15.75 20.01 7.62
C LEU A 653 -15.26 21.45 7.45
N ASN A 654 -15.48 21.99 6.26
CA ASN A 654 -15.15 23.37 5.96
C ASN A 654 -16.39 24.12 5.41
N LEU A 655 -16.90 25.05 6.20
CA LEU A 655 -18.02 25.94 5.84
C LEU A 655 -17.59 27.41 5.79
N SER A 656 -16.29 27.66 5.83
CA SER A 656 -15.74 29.02 5.94
C SER A 656 -16.08 29.90 4.72
N HIS A 657 -15.96 31.21 4.89
CA HIS A 657 -16.19 32.19 3.81
C HIS A 657 -17.54 32.02 3.12
N ASN A 658 -18.62 32.08 3.92
CA ASN A 658 -19.99 32.06 3.48
C ASN A 658 -20.80 33.21 4.15
N GLN A 659 -22.12 33.16 4.05
CA GLN A 659 -23.06 34.13 4.67
C GLN A 659 -23.97 33.38 5.66
N LEU A 660 -23.44 32.33 6.32
CA LEU A 660 -24.17 31.51 7.28
C LEU A 660 -24.42 32.33 8.57
N ILE A 661 -25.60 32.17 9.18
CA ILE A 661 -26.04 32.85 10.38
C ILE A 661 -26.50 31.86 11.43
N GLY A 662 -26.90 32.34 12.62
CA GLY A 662 -27.43 31.50 13.69
C GLY A 662 -26.36 30.86 14.54
N LEU A 663 -26.67 29.73 15.12
CA LEU A 663 -25.86 29.04 16.11
C LEU A 663 -24.87 28.05 15.50
N ILE A 664 -23.77 27.76 16.18
CA ILE A 664 -22.99 26.54 15.95
C ILE A 664 -23.81 25.40 16.56
N PRO A 665 -24.21 24.36 15.77
CA PRO A 665 -25.05 23.27 16.27
C PRO A 665 -24.39 22.50 17.40
N VAL A 666 -25.10 22.23 18.48
CA VAL A 666 -24.63 21.39 19.59
C VAL A 666 -24.37 19.94 19.10
N SER A 667 -25.13 19.50 18.10
CA SER A 667 -24.97 18.18 17.44
C SER A 667 -23.59 17.94 16.84
N PHE A 668 -22.78 18.99 16.58
CA PHE A 668 -21.40 18.83 16.13
C PHE A 668 -20.53 18.06 17.13
N SER A 669 -20.92 18.03 18.41
CA SER A 669 -20.28 17.18 19.42
C SER A 669 -20.36 15.68 19.14
N ASN A 670 -21.22 15.26 18.19
CA ASN A 670 -21.35 13.87 17.74
C ASN A 670 -20.33 13.48 16.64
N LEU A 671 -19.62 14.44 16.08
CA LEU A 671 -18.62 14.23 15.03
C LEU A 671 -17.32 13.62 15.60
N ALA A 672 -17.40 12.43 16.16
CA ALA A 672 -16.32 11.83 16.94
C ALA A 672 -14.99 11.65 16.19
N LYS A 673 -15.03 11.54 14.86
CA LYS A 673 -13.85 11.38 13.99
C LYS A 673 -13.34 12.68 13.38
N ILE A 674 -13.97 13.83 13.69
CA ILE A 674 -13.60 15.11 13.09
C ILE A 674 -12.18 15.52 13.51
N GLU A 675 -11.36 15.82 12.53
CA GLU A 675 -9.97 16.27 12.69
C GLU A 675 -9.79 17.74 12.33
N SER A 676 -10.65 18.28 11.46
CA SER A 676 -10.61 19.66 11.01
C SER A 676 -12.02 20.23 10.89
N LEU A 677 -12.28 21.34 11.61
CA LEU A 677 -13.55 22.07 11.59
C LEU A 677 -13.25 23.56 11.38
N ASP A 678 -13.63 24.07 10.20
CA ASP A 678 -13.49 25.46 9.83
C ASP A 678 -14.86 26.10 9.54
N LEU A 679 -15.26 27.05 10.38
CA LEU A 679 -16.51 27.82 10.29
C LEU A 679 -16.21 29.31 10.14
N SER A 680 -14.98 29.71 9.89
CA SER A 680 -14.52 31.11 9.87
C SER A 680 -15.19 31.95 8.79
N SER A 681 -15.16 33.24 8.95
CA SER A 681 -15.67 34.21 7.97
C SER A 681 -17.13 33.93 7.58
N ASN A 682 -18.02 33.99 8.57
CA ASN A 682 -19.47 33.84 8.45
C ASN A 682 -20.19 34.88 9.35
N GLY A 683 -21.48 34.78 9.49
CA GLY A 683 -22.32 35.60 10.37
C GLY A 683 -22.85 34.82 11.60
N LEU A 684 -22.10 33.81 12.09
CA LEU A 684 -22.53 32.98 13.21
C LEU A 684 -22.58 33.79 14.52
N THR A 685 -23.57 33.50 15.36
CA THR A 685 -23.87 34.24 16.59
C THR A 685 -23.92 33.32 17.80
N ASN A 686 -24.14 33.93 19.00
CA ASN A 686 -24.20 33.21 20.29
C ASN A 686 -22.89 32.54 20.70
N THR A 687 -22.99 31.55 21.60
CA THR A 687 -21.84 30.93 22.24
C THR A 687 -21.33 29.72 21.44
N ILE A 688 -20.04 29.44 21.57
CA ILE A 688 -19.45 28.18 21.13
C ILE A 688 -19.95 27.08 22.08
N PRO A 689 -20.59 25.99 21.59
CA PRO A 689 -21.10 24.95 22.46
C PRO A 689 -19.99 24.29 23.29
N SER A 690 -20.19 24.20 24.61
CA SER A 690 -19.23 23.55 25.54
C SER A 690 -19.04 22.07 25.26
N GLU A 691 -20.04 21.43 24.67
CA GLU A 691 -20.08 20.01 24.29
C GLU A 691 -19.01 19.64 23.26
N LEU A 692 -18.52 20.63 22.48
CA LEU A 692 -17.45 20.40 21.49
C LEU A 692 -16.12 19.95 22.11
N ILE A 693 -15.94 20.12 23.42
CA ILE A 693 -14.78 19.58 24.16
C ILE A 693 -14.66 18.05 24.01
N LYS A 694 -15.74 17.37 23.71
CA LYS A 694 -15.78 15.91 23.49
C LYS A 694 -15.04 15.48 22.22
N LEU A 695 -14.72 16.40 21.32
CA LEU A 695 -14.07 16.12 20.03
C LEU A 695 -12.56 15.92 20.22
N THR A 696 -12.18 14.76 20.69
CA THR A 696 -10.78 14.45 21.06
C THR A 696 -9.83 14.27 19.85
N SER A 697 -10.37 14.07 18.64
CA SER A 697 -9.60 13.96 17.41
C SER A 697 -9.35 15.31 16.71
N LEU A 698 -9.97 16.38 17.20
CA LEU A 698 -9.96 17.69 16.54
C LEU A 698 -8.57 18.35 16.61
N SER A 699 -7.90 18.45 15.45
CA SER A 699 -6.56 19.06 15.35
C SER A 699 -6.61 20.52 14.91
N ILE A 700 -7.61 20.90 14.13
CA ILE A 700 -7.84 22.25 13.63
C ILE A 700 -9.27 22.66 13.97
N PHE A 701 -9.40 23.78 14.66
CA PHE A 701 -10.67 24.45 14.94
C PHE A 701 -10.53 25.93 14.60
N ASN A 702 -11.40 26.42 13.74
CA ASN A 702 -11.39 27.82 13.33
C ASN A 702 -12.81 28.37 13.27
N VAL A 703 -13.10 29.38 14.09
CA VAL A 703 -14.35 30.12 14.12
C VAL A 703 -14.12 31.62 13.99
N SER A 704 -12.93 32.01 13.53
CA SER A 704 -12.54 33.43 13.41
C SER A 704 -13.49 34.21 12.48
N HIS A 705 -13.53 35.51 12.64
CA HIS A 705 -14.34 36.42 11.80
C HIS A 705 -15.84 36.04 11.73
N ASN A 706 -16.46 35.93 12.90
CA ASN A 706 -17.89 35.73 13.08
C ASN A 706 -18.47 36.77 14.07
N SER A 707 -19.71 36.61 14.51
CA SER A 707 -20.36 37.43 15.53
C SER A 707 -20.62 36.65 16.82
N LEU A 708 -19.75 35.67 17.13
CA LEU A 708 -19.86 34.85 18.32
C LEU A 708 -19.63 35.66 19.59
N SER A 709 -20.26 35.21 20.69
CA SER A 709 -20.25 35.91 21.96
C SER A 709 -20.13 34.95 23.14
N GLY A 710 -19.86 35.51 24.33
CA GLY A 710 -19.81 34.76 25.58
C GLY A 710 -18.44 34.15 25.86
N ARG A 711 -18.42 33.26 26.83
CA ARG A 711 -17.19 32.61 27.32
C ARG A 711 -16.78 31.46 26.40
N LEU A 712 -15.49 31.38 26.08
CA LEU A 712 -14.92 30.24 25.37
C LEU A 712 -15.09 28.94 26.16
N PRO A 713 -15.19 27.77 25.49
CA PRO A 713 -15.13 26.47 26.14
C PRO A 713 -13.88 26.31 27.01
N GLU A 714 -13.95 25.45 28.02
CA GLU A 714 -12.79 25.20 28.89
C GLU A 714 -11.60 24.67 28.10
N MET A 715 -10.40 25.14 28.49
CA MET A 715 -9.12 24.74 27.90
C MET A 715 -8.77 23.29 28.32
N LYS A 716 -9.64 22.36 27.94
CA LYS A 716 -9.50 20.92 28.20
C LYS A 716 -9.41 20.15 26.88
N SER A 717 -8.79 18.98 26.92
CA SER A 717 -8.60 18.14 25.72
C SER A 717 -7.96 18.93 24.57
N GLN A 718 -8.45 18.80 23.35
CA GLN A 718 -7.94 19.53 22.18
C GLN A 718 -8.15 21.05 22.25
N PHE A 719 -9.18 21.51 22.97
CA PHE A 719 -9.42 22.94 23.11
C PHE A 719 -8.31 23.68 23.86
N GLY A 720 -7.48 22.98 24.63
CA GLY A 720 -6.26 23.53 25.22
C GLY A 720 -5.12 23.83 24.23
N THR A 721 -5.23 23.38 23.00
CA THR A 721 -4.19 23.55 21.98
C THR A 721 -4.49 24.67 20.97
N PHE A 722 -5.73 25.17 20.94
CA PHE A 722 -6.12 26.21 19.97
C PHE A 722 -5.68 27.60 20.46
N THR A 723 -5.08 28.36 19.55
CA THR A 723 -4.56 29.70 19.82
C THR A 723 -5.63 30.78 19.63
N GLU A 724 -5.30 32.01 19.98
CA GLU A 724 -6.16 33.17 19.79
C GLU A 724 -6.64 33.33 18.35
N GLU A 725 -5.80 32.98 17.37
CA GLU A 725 -6.10 33.03 15.94
C GLU A 725 -7.36 32.26 15.54
N SER A 726 -7.64 31.15 16.24
CA SER A 726 -8.85 30.32 16.01
C SER A 726 -10.15 31.06 16.30
N TYR A 727 -10.08 32.13 17.07
CA TYR A 727 -11.23 32.89 17.58
C TYR A 727 -11.24 34.35 17.15
N GLU A 728 -10.18 34.81 16.48
CA GLU A 728 -9.98 36.18 16.03
C GLU A 728 -11.22 36.76 15.34
N GLY A 729 -11.43 38.08 15.41
CA GLY A 729 -12.54 38.73 14.72
C GLY A 729 -13.93 38.49 15.32
N ASN A 730 -14.02 37.94 16.56
CA ASN A 730 -15.26 37.80 17.34
C ASN A 730 -15.24 38.74 18.55
N PRO A 731 -15.66 40.01 18.41
CA PRO A 731 -15.43 41.02 19.43
C PRO A 731 -16.16 40.76 20.76
N LEU A 732 -17.15 39.89 20.81
CA LEU A 732 -17.95 39.58 22.00
C LEU A 732 -17.52 38.26 22.70
N LEU A 733 -16.51 37.54 22.19
CA LEU A 733 -15.93 36.39 22.88
C LEU A 733 -15.00 36.83 24.01
N CYS A 734 -14.90 36.06 25.06
CA CYS A 734 -14.04 36.28 26.21
C CYS A 734 -13.52 34.98 26.85
N GLY A 735 -12.49 35.08 27.65
CA GLY A 735 -11.86 33.95 28.36
C GLY A 735 -10.66 33.38 27.59
N PRO A 736 -9.81 32.57 28.27
CA PRO A 736 -8.58 32.04 27.66
C PRO A 736 -8.88 31.19 26.40
N PRO A 737 -8.05 31.25 25.34
CA PRO A 737 -6.75 31.90 25.25
C PRO A 737 -6.80 33.43 24.93
N LEU A 738 -8.02 34.02 24.79
CA LEU A 738 -8.17 35.46 24.53
C LEU A 738 -7.74 36.26 25.79
N GLU A 739 -7.07 37.37 25.59
CA GLU A 739 -6.73 38.31 26.68
C GLU A 739 -7.95 38.96 27.35
N LYS A 740 -9.11 38.96 26.64
CA LYS A 740 -10.33 39.60 27.09
C LYS A 740 -11.00 38.79 28.20
N LYS A 741 -11.04 39.39 29.41
CA LYS A 741 -11.77 38.79 30.55
C LYS A 741 -13.27 38.92 30.39
N CYS A 742 -14.03 37.85 30.78
CA CYS A 742 -15.48 37.90 30.80
C CYS A 742 -15.95 38.77 31.99
N THR A 743 -16.60 39.87 31.67
CA THR A 743 -17.23 40.73 32.68
C THR A 743 -18.55 40.09 33.16
N THR A 744 -18.60 39.63 34.38
CA THR A 744 -19.88 39.32 35.04
C THR A 744 -20.64 40.63 35.29
N ASN A 745 -21.93 40.71 34.88
CA ASN A 745 -22.79 41.84 35.12
C ASN A 745 -22.78 42.22 36.63
N PRO A 746 -22.75 43.49 36.99
CA PRO A 746 -22.77 43.90 38.39
C PRO A 746 -24.19 43.75 38.95
N GLN A 747 -24.46 42.77 39.75
CA GLN A 747 -25.52 42.83 40.74
C GLN A 747 -24.95 43.30 42.08
N VAL A 748 -25.41 44.48 42.45
CA VAL A 748 -25.55 45.09 43.75
C VAL A 748 -24.85 44.42 44.96
N THR A 749 -24.02 45.22 45.51
CA THR A 749 -23.22 45.13 46.72
C THR A 749 -23.91 44.72 48.01
N ASN A 750 -23.23 43.89 48.78
CA ASN A 750 -23.01 44.20 50.24
C ASN A 750 -21.63 43.65 50.63
N PRO A 751 -20.89 44.46 51.46
CA PRO A 751 -19.53 44.12 51.79
C PRO A 751 -19.47 43.32 53.07
N SER A 752 -18.88 42.15 53.06
CA SER A 752 -18.22 41.57 54.22
C SER A 752 -17.43 40.31 53.92
N ALA A 753 -16.27 40.23 54.54
CA ALA A 753 -15.35 39.14 54.68
C ALA A 753 -14.35 38.90 53.51
N GLU A 754 -13.12 39.35 53.80
CA GLU A 754 -11.87 38.85 53.27
C GLU A 754 -11.80 37.34 53.53
N GLU A 755 -11.81 36.57 52.49
CA GLU A 755 -11.23 35.21 52.48
C GLU A 755 -10.15 35.17 51.43
N ASP A 756 -8.93 34.98 51.88
CA ASP A 756 -7.75 34.71 51.09
C ASP A 756 -7.96 33.46 50.26
N HIS A 757 -8.33 33.64 48.99
CA HIS A 757 -8.23 32.56 48.00
C HIS A 757 -6.83 32.63 47.38
N GLU A 758 -5.96 31.72 47.85
CA GLU A 758 -4.72 31.40 47.16
C GLU A 758 -5.02 31.12 45.67
N LYS A 759 -4.46 31.91 44.81
CA LYS A 759 -4.52 31.76 43.34
C LYS A 759 -3.62 30.61 42.94
N TRP A 760 -4.16 29.42 42.84
CA TRP A 760 -3.44 28.19 42.42
C TRP A 760 -2.92 28.18 40.97
N TYR A 761 -3.06 29.26 40.24
CA TYR A 761 -2.55 29.45 38.86
C TYR A 761 -1.47 30.53 38.72
N ASP A 762 -0.97 31.09 39.82
CA ASP A 762 0.28 31.84 39.78
C ASP A 762 1.44 30.85 39.67
N ILE A 763 1.73 30.47 38.42
CA ILE A 763 2.92 29.69 38.13
C ILE A 763 4.14 30.57 38.46
N ASP A 764 4.85 30.20 39.55
CA ASP A 764 6.15 30.82 39.82
C ASP A 764 7.05 30.55 38.61
N MET A 765 7.28 31.59 37.82
CA MET A 765 8.03 31.50 36.57
C MET A 765 9.44 30.97 36.76
N THR A 766 9.98 31.07 37.99
CA THR A 766 11.29 30.55 38.34
C THR A 766 11.27 29.03 38.43
N TYR A 767 10.20 28.43 38.98
CA TYR A 767 10.00 26.98 38.98
C TYR A 767 9.60 26.43 37.61
N PHE A 768 8.80 27.20 36.84
CA PHE A 768 8.42 26.83 35.47
C PHE A 768 9.66 26.80 34.55
N TYR A 769 10.52 27.83 34.57
CA TYR A 769 11.74 27.78 33.76
C TYR A 769 12.74 26.72 34.27
N GLY A 770 12.81 26.49 35.55
CA GLY A 770 13.63 25.46 36.16
C GLY A 770 13.20 24.04 35.76
N SER A 771 11.89 23.74 35.81
CA SER A 771 11.34 22.44 35.39
C SER A 771 11.38 22.25 33.88
N SER A 772 11.06 23.27 33.09
CA SER A 772 11.11 23.25 31.62
C SER A 772 12.55 23.06 31.12
N SER A 773 13.53 23.76 31.71
CA SER A 773 14.93 23.58 31.33
C SER A 773 15.48 22.21 31.72
N SER A 774 15.13 21.69 32.91
CA SER A 774 15.53 20.33 33.32
C SER A 774 14.90 19.25 32.45
N THR A 775 13.65 19.42 32.09
CA THR A 775 12.94 18.48 31.17
C THR A 775 13.55 18.52 29.78
N CYS A 776 13.84 19.70 29.25
CA CYS A 776 14.54 19.90 27.98
C CYS A 776 15.92 19.24 28.00
N PHE A 777 16.65 19.35 29.12
CA PHE A 777 17.98 18.77 29.28
C PHE A 777 17.91 17.23 29.32
N VAL A 778 16.92 16.67 30.01
CA VAL A 778 16.69 15.22 30.05
C VAL A 778 16.29 14.66 28.65
N PHE A 779 15.41 15.37 27.91
CA PHE A 779 15.08 15.01 26.54
C PHE A 779 16.29 15.12 25.60
N LEU A 780 17.12 16.13 25.76
CA LEU A 780 18.32 16.32 24.96
C LEU A 780 19.37 15.25 25.24
N LEU A 781 19.56 14.87 26.51
CA LEU A 781 20.42 13.76 26.90
C LEU A 781 19.85 12.42 26.40
N GLY A 782 18.55 12.20 26.51
CA GLY A 782 17.88 11.01 25.96
C GLY A 782 18.05 10.93 24.43
N PHE A 783 17.88 12.04 23.74
CA PHE A 783 18.08 12.12 22.28
C PHE A 783 19.53 11.85 21.90
N VAL A 784 20.51 12.44 22.61
CA VAL A 784 21.94 12.17 22.40
C VAL A 784 22.26 10.70 22.69
N ALA A 785 21.69 10.12 23.74
CA ALA A 785 21.88 8.73 24.07
C ALA A 785 21.31 7.79 22.96
N ILE A 786 20.13 8.14 22.41
CA ILE A 786 19.53 7.42 21.28
C ILE A 786 20.43 7.53 20.03
N LEU A 787 20.94 8.71 19.73
CA LEU A 787 21.88 8.90 18.60
C LEU A 787 23.20 8.16 18.82
N TYR A 788 23.65 8.02 20.08
CA TYR A 788 24.87 7.31 20.41
C TYR A 788 24.66 5.79 20.32
N THR A 789 23.53 5.28 20.79
CA THR A 789 23.24 3.83 20.84
C THR A 789 22.64 3.29 19.58
N ASN A 790 22.00 4.15 18.74
CA ASN A 790 21.35 3.71 17.51
C ASN A 790 21.99 4.35 16.28
N PRO A 791 22.87 3.62 15.56
CA PRO A 791 23.56 4.11 14.37
C PRO A 791 22.62 4.54 13.22
N ARG A 792 21.41 3.95 13.13
CA ARG A 792 20.42 4.26 12.08
C ARG A 792 19.82 5.66 12.29
N TRP A 793 19.47 6.01 13.53
CA TRP A 793 18.96 7.34 13.86
C TRP A 793 20.05 8.40 13.69
N ARG A 794 21.31 8.09 14.09
CA ARG A 794 22.45 8.99 13.90
C ARG A 794 22.71 9.32 12.42
N ARG A 795 22.67 8.33 11.52
CA ARG A 795 22.83 8.58 10.07
C ARG A 795 21.69 9.41 9.50
N ARG A 796 20.43 9.07 9.78
CA ARG A 796 19.26 9.85 9.33
C ARG A 796 19.31 11.30 9.81
N TRP A 797 19.77 11.54 11.05
CA TRP A 797 19.88 12.88 11.59
C TRP A 797 21.03 13.67 10.93
N LEU A 798 22.17 13.04 10.64
CA LEU A 798 23.28 13.64 9.91
C LEU A 798 22.90 13.95 8.47
N ASP A 799 22.22 13.05 7.78
CA ASP A 799 21.72 13.23 6.41
C ASP A 799 20.70 14.37 6.33
N TRP A 800 19.80 14.44 7.32
CA TRP A 800 18.82 15.53 7.43
C TRP A 800 19.50 16.89 7.68
N ASN A 801 20.51 16.97 8.51
CA ASN A 801 21.29 18.20 8.75
C ASN A 801 22.10 18.63 7.52
N VAL A 802 22.68 17.69 6.78
CA VAL A 802 23.36 17.98 5.51
C VAL A 802 22.37 18.53 4.49
N PHE A 803 21.18 17.94 4.41
CA PHE A 803 20.09 18.37 3.53
C PHE A 803 19.58 19.79 3.88
N MET A 804 19.44 20.09 5.16
CA MET A 804 18.97 21.41 5.62
C MET A 804 20.04 22.50 5.47
N ASN A 805 21.32 22.16 5.68
CA ASN A 805 22.43 23.12 5.45
C ASN A 805 22.62 23.43 3.95
N HIS A 806 22.30 22.49 3.05
CA HIS A 806 22.31 22.78 1.60
C HIS A 806 21.14 23.66 1.14
N LYS A 807 20.00 23.65 1.86
CA LYS A 807 18.90 24.58 1.58
C LYS A 807 19.10 25.97 2.18
N GLY A 808 19.89 26.10 3.25
CA GLY A 808 20.17 27.41 3.90
C GLY A 808 21.20 28.27 3.17
N SER A 809 21.84 27.79 2.11
CA SER A 809 22.81 28.54 1.31
C SER A 809 22.28 29.05 -0.04
N GLN A 810 20.96 28.98 -0.26
CA GLN A 810 20.28 29.51 -1.45
C GLN A 810 19.04 30.35 -1.04
N CYS A 811 19.23 31.31 -0.09
CA CYS A 811 18.33 32.43 0.06
C CYS A 811 19.18 33.71 0.15
#